data_e0ed369f0e8c17be98b27b44b298294e
#
_entry.id   e0ed369f0e8c17be98b27b44b298294e
#
_cell.length_a   1.000
_cell.length_b   1.000
_cell.length_c   1.000
_cell.angle_alpha   90.00
_cell.angle_beta   90.00
_cell.angle_gamma   90.00
#
_symmetry.space_group_name_H-M   'P 1'
#
loop_
_entity.id
_entity.type
_entity.pdbx_description
1 polymer ?
#
loop_
_entity_poly.entity_id
_entity_poly.type
_entity_poly.pdbx_seq_one_letter_code
_entity_poly.pdbx_strand_id
1 'polypeptide(L)'
;MKRALLFVVASSFALAACNSSTSQNAAQEQKQGGDVGIQTSWMDKSVKPGDDFFSYADGSWVKNTAIPADRSRIGGFFIADLEREKNTKELFDNIIKANPTSGTDALIANYYNAYLNTDAIDKAGLAPAKADLDAINAITNKQQLSSAIGGTLRSDTDPLNATNFQTENLFGVFVTQGLATPGEQLPYLMQGGIGLPERDYYLSSDPKMADTRNKYKAYIQTILQAAGYPDAQGAAARIMALETKIAQAHEPIEQSQDFKNGAQVWTRQQLEQKAPGIDWTALLNAAGLGSAQKFDAYHFAAIPKLSALVGSEPIQSWKDWLTFHTLNQRANVLPKAFRDASFAFNGTVLAGTPQQRPRDALALNATSGALQDAVGKAYVDKYFPASSKAQIQTMVDNLKAAFARRVQAIGWMSPSTKQEALKKVQGIVVGVGYPDSWRDYAGLQIVGDNAYANQKNVALWEYRHQIAKIGKPMDRHEWWMPPQLVNAVNLPVQNALNFPAAILVNPFFDPNADAAFNYGAIGATIGHEISHSFDTGGALFDAVGAMRNWWTPADFKNFQAQADALANQFDQYEALPGLHVNGKQTLNENIADVAGLGAAYEAYKASLGGKPAPVINGLTGDQRFFLAYAQSWAVKSRPETLRRIVLTNEHAPEQFRAQSVRNIDAWYQAFGVQPGQKLYLAPDRRVKIWG
;
A
#
# COMPACT_ATOMS: atom_id res chain seq x y z
N MET A 1 -8.06 19.90 -76.86
CA MET A 1 -9.49 20.13 -76.51
C MET A 1 -9.98 18.97 -75.63
N LYS A 2 -10.70 19.31 -74.62
CA LYS A 2 -11.41 18.47 -73.62
C LYS A 2 -10.57 17.95 -72.46
N ARG A 3 -10.75 18.69 -71.34
CA ARG A 3 -10.41 18.36 -69.96
C ARG A 3 -11.30 17.23 -69.44
N ALA A 4 -10.73 16.24 -68.79
CA ALA A 4 -11.45 15.31 -67.93
C ALA A 4 -11.03 15.58 -66.49
N LEU A 5 -12.01 15.97 -65.64
CA LEU A 5 -11.87 16.08 -64.19
C LEU A 5 -11.84 14.66 -63.59
N LEU A 6 -10.81 14.34 -62.88
CA LEU A 6 -10.78 13.21 -61.94
C LEU A 6 -11.23 13.73 -60.55
N PHE A 7 -12.35 13.23 -60.07
CA PHE A 7 -12.73 13.33 -58.67
C PHE A 7 -11.89 12.34 -57.85
N VAL A 8 -11.08 12.87 -56.96
CA VAL A 8 -10.41 12.09 -55.91
C VAL A 8 -11.35 12.09 -54.71
N VAL A 9 -11.97 10.94 -54.43
CA VAL A 9 -12.70 10.70 -53.21
C VAL A 9 -11.66 10.44 -52.12
N ALA A 10 -11.45 11.40 -51.24
CA ALA A 10 -10.67 11.21 -50.00
C ALA A 10 -11.52 10.46 -48.99
N SER A 11 -11.29 9.17 -48.88
CA SER A 11 -11.81 8.36 -47.76
C SER A 11 -11.05 8.67 -46.51
N SER A 12 -11.63 9.48 -45.64
CA SER A 12 -11.13 9.79 -44.31
C SER A 12 -11.22 8.53 -43.43
N PHE A 13 -10.12 7.86 -43.22
CA PHE A 13 -10.01 6.93 -42.10
C PHE A 13 -9.95 7.73 -40.79
N ALA A 14 -11.12 7.89 -40.18
CA ALA A 14 -11.23 8.26 -38.78
C ALA A 14 -10.86 7.03 -37.92
N LEU A 15 -9.62 6.79 -37.69
CA LEU A 15 -9.16 5.82 -36.67
C LEU A 15 -9.22 6.47 -35.30
N ALA A 16 -10.06 5.87 -34.50
CA ALA A 16 -10.40 6.10 -33.13
C ALA A 16 -9.25 6.56 -32.22
N ALA A 17 -9.23 7.85 -31.95
CA ALA A 17 -8.61 8.44 -30.77
C ALA A 17 -9.66 8.54 -29.65
N CYS A 18 -10.27 7.41 -29.26
CA CYS A 18 -11.36 7.39 -28.25
C CYS A 18 -10.96 6.91 -26.86
N ASN A 19 -9.69 6.55 -26.59
CA ASN A 19 -9.34 5.98 -25.29
C ASN A 19 -8.52 6.90 -24.35
N SER A 20 -8.05 8.05 -24.82
CA SER A 20 -7.41 9.06 -23.94
C SER A 20 -8.38 10.15 -23.47
N SER A 21 -9.55 10.27 -24.13
CA SER A 21 -10.52 11.33 -23.82
C SER A 21 -11.41 11.05 -22.61
N THR A 22 -11.68 9.78 -22.26
CA THR A 22 -12.57 9.45 -21.13
C THR A 22 -11.86 9.60 -19.78
N SER A 23 -10.60 9.26 -19.67
CA SER A 23 -9.83 9.50 -18.42
C SER A 23 -9.44 10.98 -18.28
N GLN A 24 -9.17 11.68 -19.38
CA GLN A 24 -8.96 13.12 -19.37
C GLN A 24 -10.25 13.89 -19.12
N ASN A 25 -11.42 13.39 -19.58
CA ASN A 25 -12.69 14.02 -19.30
C ASN A 25 -13.08 13.89 -17.82
N ALA A 26 -12.82 12.76 -17.14
CA ALA A 26 -13.06 12.66 -15.71
C ALA A 26 -12.19 13.63 -14.89
N ALA A 27 -10.94 13.87 -15.32
CA ALA A 27 -10.05 14.86 -14.71
C ALA A 27 -10.36 16.31 -15.17
N GLN A 28 -10.89 16.50 -16.40
CA GLN A 28 -11.30 17.81 -16.91
C GLN A 28 -12.68 18.24 -16.43
N GLU A 29 -13.61 17.30 -16.22
CA GLU A 29 -14.92 17.62 -15.60
C GLU A 29 -14.75 18.11 -14.16
N GLN A 30 -13.72 17.65 -13.43
CA GLN A 30 -13.38 18.24 -12.13
C GLN A 30 -12.93 19.70 -12.21
N LYS A 31 -12.33 20.14 -13.33
CA LYS A 31 -11.93 21.55 -13.54
C LYS A 31 -13.03 22.44 -14.14
N GLN A 32 -14.09 21.86 -14.70
CA GLN A 32 -15.19 22.61 -15.34
C GLN A 32 -16.42 22.82 -14.43
N GLY A 33 -16.54 22.06 -13.33
CA GLY A 33 -17.54 22.36 -12.30
C GLY A 33 -17.02 23.48 -11.41
N GLY A 34 -17.61 24.64 -11.45
CA GLY A 34 -17.23 25.82 -10.66
C GLY A 34 -17.36 25.68 -9.14
N ASP A 35 -17.36 24.47 -8.60
CA ASP A 35 -17.40 24.11 -7.20
C ASP A 35 -15.99 23.79 -6.72
N VAL A 36 -15.33 24.76 -6.15
CA VAL A 36 -14.10 24.54 -5.38
C VAL A 36 -14.47 23.70 -4.15
N GLY A 37 -14.00 22.44 -4.08
CA GLY A 37 -14.27 21.51 -2.99
C GLY A 37 -15.33 20.45 -3.34
N ILE A 38 -16.51 20.50 -2.70
CA ILE A 38 -17.54 19.46 -2.84
C ILE A 38 -18.08 19.33 -4.27
N GLN A 39 -18.06 18.10 -4.78
CA GLN A 39 -18.62 17.77 -6.09
C GLN A 39 -20.12 17.45 -5.98
N THR A 40 -20.97 18.47 -6.11
CA THR A 40 -22.43 18.28 -5.95
C THR A 40 -23.05 17.38 -7.02
N SER A 41 -22.43 17.28 -8.19
CA SER A 41 -22.80 16.36 -9.29
C SER A 41 -22.55 14.88 -8.98
N TRP A 42 -21.70 14.56 -8.00
CA TRP A 42 -21.43 13.19 -7.59
C TRP A 42 -22.54 12.61 -6.70
N MET A 43 -23.30 13.50 -6.05
CA MET A 43 -24.31 13.12 -5.07
C MET A 43 -25.52 12.44 -5.74
N ASP A 44 -26.05 11.41 -5.09
CA ASP A 44 -27.36 10.84 -5.40
C ASP A 44 -28.39 11.25 -4.33
N LYS A 45 -29.07 12.34 -4.58
CA LYS A 45 -30.07 12.89 -3.65
C LYS A 45 -31.33 12.03 -3.50
N SER A 46 -31.48 10.95 -4.27
CA SER A 46 -32.56 9.97 -4.10
C SER A 46 -32.29 9.00 -2.94
N VAL A 47 -31.02 8.87 -2.51
CA VAL A 47 -30.59 8.09 -1.36
C VAL A 47 -30.66 8.95 -0.11
N LYS A 48 -31.17 8.41 1.00
CA LYS A 48 -31.14 9.13 2.28
C LYS A 48 -29.73 8.99 2.91
N PRO A 49 -29.11 10.07 3.40
CA PRO A 49 -27.77 10.00 3.99
C PRO A 49 -27.68 9.02 5.16
N GLY A 50 -28.74 8.84 5.94
CA GLY A 50 -28.79 7.88 7.04
C GLY A 50 -29.05 6.42 6.64
N ASP A 51 -29.34 6.14 5.37
CA ASP A 51 -29.46 4.77 4.86
C ASP A 51 -28.17 4.28 4.19
N ASP A 52 -27.49 5.15 3.45
CA ASP A 52 -26.21 4.88 2.79
C ASP A 52 -25.51 6.20 2.47
N PHE A 53 -24.55 6.58 3.31
CA PHE A 53 -23.88 7.87 3.17
C PHE A 53 -22.92 7.92 1.99
N PHE A 54 -22.27 6.78 1.67
CA PHE A 54 -21.42 6.67 0.48
C PHE A 54 -22.24 6.89 -0.80
N SER A 55 -23.34 6.16 -0.94
CA SER A 55 -24.22 6.32 -2.13
C SER A 55 -24.88 7.70 -2.18
N TYR A 56 -25.18 8.33 -1.03
CA TYR A 56 -25.66 9.71 -1.00
C TYR A 56 -24.60 10.69 -1.53
N ALA A 57 -23.33 10.55 -1.12
CA ALA A 57 -22.25 11.45 -1.49
C ALA A 57 -21.70 11.21 -2.90
N ASP A 58 -21.68 9.94 -3.37
CA ASP A 58 -20.94 9.52 -4.57
C ASP A 58 -21.78 8.70 -5.56
N GLY A 59 -23.05 8.42 -5.26
CA GLY A 59 -23.87 7.46 -6.02
C GLY A 59 -24.06 7.82 -7.48
N SER A 60 -24.20 9.10 -7.83
CA SER A 60 -24.29 9.54 -9.23
C SER A 60 -22.96 9.35 -9.96
N TRP A 61 -21.83 9.64 -9.29
CA TRP A 61 -20.51 9.41 -9.84
C TRP A 61 -20.26 7.91 -10.07
N VAL A 62 -20.57 7.05 -9.10
CA VAL A 62 -20.44 5.59 -9.23
C VAL A 62 -21.25 5.03 -10.40
N LYS A 63 -22.49 5.54 -10.59
CA LYS A 63 -23.37 5.12 -11.71
C LYS A 63 -22.79 5.54 -13.06
N ASN A 64 -22.31 6.76 -13.17
CA ASN A 64 -21.94 7.38 -14.44
C ASN A 64 -20.46 7.16 -14.82
N THR A 65 -19.62 6.73 -13.89
CA THR A 65 -18.19 6.55 -14.14
C THR A 65 -17.87 5.10 -14.51
N ALA A 66 -17.21 4.91 -15.64
CA ALA A 66 -16.71 3.61 -16.07
C ALA A 66 -15.30 3.37 -15.49
N ILE A 67 -15.01 2.13 -15.06
CA ILE A 67 -13.64 1.73 -14.73
C ILE A 67 -12.89 1.59 -16.06
N PRO A 68 -11.76 2.30 -16.27
CA PRO A 68 -10.95 2.15 -17.46
C PRO A 68 -10.54 0.69 -17.71
N ALA A 69 -10.43 0.29 -18.99
CA ALA A 69 -10.13 -1.10 -19.34
C ALA A 69 -8.78 -1.58 -18.80
N ASP A 70 -7.81 -0.68 -18.63
CA ASP A 70 -6.47 -0.92 -18.13
C ASP A 70 -6.33 -0.73 -16.61
N ARG A 71 -7.45 -0.60 -15.89
CA ARG A 71 -7.50 -0.43 -14.44
C ARG A 71 -8.40 -1.46 -13.79
N SER A 72 -8.09 -1.80 -12.55
CA SER A 72 -8.92 -2.69 -11.72
C SER A 72 -9.95 -1.93 -10.88
N ARG A 73 -9.74 -0.63 -10.67
CA ARG A 73 -10.63 0.29 -9.93
C ARG A 73 -10.40 1.74 -10.32
N ILE A 74 -11.34 2.61 -9.94
CA ILE A 74 -11.24 4.06 -10.04
C ILE A 74 -11.82 4.69 -8.77
N GLY A 75 -11.30 5.84 -8.34
CA GLY A 75 -11.75 6.53 -7.12
C GLY A 75 -10.90 7.74 -6.76
N GLY A 76 -11.08 8.29 -5.56
CA GLY A 76 -10.37 9.47 -5.09
C GLY A 76 -8.84 9.35 -5.18
N PHE A 77 -8.28 8.26 -4.67
CA PHE A 77 -6.83 7.96 -4.77
C PHE A 77 -6.36 7.83 -6.22
N PHE A 78 -7.20 7.26 -7.09
CA PHE A 78 -6.89 7.15 -8.51
C PHE A 78 -6.85 8.52 -9.21
N ILE A 79 -7.76 9.43 -8.85
CA ILE A 79 -7.80 10.78 -9.42
C ILE A 79 -6.51 11.54 -9.07
N ALA A 80 -6.08 11.48 -7.81
CA ALA A 80 -4.80 12.03 -7.39
C ALA A 80 -3.62 11.35 -8.10
N ASP A 81 -3.69 10.02 -8.30
CA ASP A 81 -2.65 9.26 -9.00
C ASP A 81 -2.56 9.62 -10.49
N LEU A 82 -3.67 9.94 -11.15
CA LEU A 82 -3.65 10.46 -12.52
C LEU A 82 -2.92 11.81 -12.64
N GLU A 83 -3.12 12.71 -11.68
CA GLU A 83 -2.37 13.98 -11.64
C GLU A 83 -0.89 13.73 -11.40
N ARG A 84 -0.55 12.85 -10.47
CA ARG A 84 0.83 12.40 -10.22
C ARG A 84 1.45 11.76 -11.47
N GLU A 85 0.74 10.86 -12.17
CA GLU A 85 1.22 10.23 -13.40
C GLU A 85 1.49 11.27 -14.50
N LYS A 86 0.56 12.20 -14.71
CA LYS A 86 0.71 13.29 -15.68
C LYS A 86 1.96 14.14 -15.38
N ASN A 87 2.10 14.57 -14.14
CA ASN A 87 3.21 15.40 -13.69
C ASN A 87 4.56 14.65 -13.80
N THR A 88 4.58 13.37 -13.39
CA THR A 88 5.80 12.54 -13.50
C THR A 88 6.16 12.26 -14.97
N LYS A 89 5.16 12.08 -15.84
CA LYS A 89 5.40 11.91 -17.28
C LYS A 89 6.03 13.16 -17.88
N GLU A 90 5.49 14.33 -17.61
CA GLU A 90 6.05 15.59 -18.06
C GLU A 90 7.50 15.78 -17.57
N LEU A 91 7.75 15.42 -16.30
CA LEU A 91 9.10 15.45 -15.72
C LEU A 91 10.07 14.54 -16.50
N PHE A 92 9.66 13.29 -16.74
CA PHE A 92 10.51 12.32 -17.47
C PHE A 92 10.74 12.74 -18.91
N ASP A 93 9.72 13.24 -19.61
CA ASP A 93 9.86 13.75 -20.98
C ASP A 93 10.91 14.89 -21.05
N ASN A 94 10.93 15.78 -20.05
CA ASN A 94 11.93 16.86 -19.96
C ASN A 94 13.35 16.33 -19.66
N ILE A 95 13.48 15.38 -18.71
CA ILE A 95 14.76 14.74 -18.38
C ILE A 95 15.34 14.01 -19.59
N ILE A 96 14.52 13.21 -20.27
CA ILE A 96 14.96 12.45 -21.46
C ILE A 96 15.37 13.38 -22.60
N LYS A 97 14.61 14.44 -22.83
CA LYS A 97 14.93 15.47 -23.86
C LYS A 97 16.26 16.17 -23.58
N ALA A 98 16.61 16.36 -22.32
CA ALA A 98 17.89 16.96 -21.92
C ALA A 98 19.10 16.03 -22.16
N ASN A 99 18.85 14.72 -22.39
CA ASN A 99 19.88 13.70 -22.67
C ASN A 99 21.02 13.70 -21.63
N PRO A 100 20.72 13.55 -20.33
CA PRO A 100 21.71 13.64 -19.28
C PRO A 100 22.69 12.45 -19.32
N THR A 101 23.98 12.74 -19.08
CA THR A 101 25.06 11.73 -19.11
C THR A 101 25.57 11.35 -17.72
N SER A 102 25.10 12.03 -16.66
CA SER A 102 25.54 11.80 -15.29
C SER A 102 24.46 12.28 -14.30
N GLY A 103 24.63 11.92 -13.02
CA GLY A 103 23.73 12.31 -11.95
C GLY A 103 22.44 11.50 -11.93
N THR A 104 21.51 11.92 -11.07
CA THR A 104 20.22 11.25 -10.86
C THR A 104 19.34 11.25 -12.11
N ASP A 105 19.39 12.31 -12.91
CA ASP A 105 18.63 12.41 -14.16
C ASP A 105 19.07 11.34 -15.18
N ALA A 106 20.37 11.05 -15.24
CA ALA A 106 20.87 9.98 -16.10
C ALA A 106 20.42 8.60 -15.61
N LEU A 107 20.34 8.37 -14.29
CA LEU A 107 19.79 7.14 -13.72
C LEU A 107 18.32 6.97 -14.11
N ILE A 108 17.50 8.04 -13.98
CA ILE A 108 16.09 8.06 -14.36
C ILE A 108 15.94 7.74 -15.85
N ALA A 109 16.65 8.48 -16.72
CA ALA A 109 16.57 8.31 -18.17
C ALA A 109 16.98 6.89 -18.61
N ASN A 110 18.08 6.36 -18.07
CA ASN A 110 18.59 5.03 -18.41
C ASN A 110 17.63 3.93 -17.95
N TYR A 111 17.11 4.00 -16.72
CA TYR A 111 16.17 3.00 -16.21
C TYR A 111 14.87 3.00 -17.01
N TYR A 112 14.30 4.17 -17.25
CA TYR A 112 13.06 4.34 -18.01
C TYR A 112 13.21 3.82 -19.45
N ASN A 113 14.27 4.24 -20.15
CA ASN A 113 14.53 3.84 -21.54
C ASN A 113 14.79 2.33 -21.66
N ALA A 114 15.54 1.73 -20.73
CA ALA A 114 15.77 0.29 -20.71
C ALA A 114 14.46 -0.49 -20.54
N TYR A 115 13.56 -0.01 -19.66
CA TYR A 115 12.26 -0.63 -19.45
C TYR A 115 11.34 -0.49 -20.66
N LEU A 116 11.38 0.63 -21.36
CA LEU A 116 10.58 0.88 -22.57
C LEU A 116 11.03 0.02 -23.76
N ASN A 117 12.31 -0.29 -23.87
CA ASN A 117 12.90 -0.95 -25.03
C ASN A 117 12.55 -2.45 -25.09
N THR A 118 11.27 -2.73 -25.40
CA THR A 118 10.78 -4.12 -25.51
C THR A 118 11.50 -4.91 -26.59
N ASP A 119 11.95 -4.29 -27.69
CA ASP A 119 12.67 -4.96 -28.77
C ASP A 119 14.04 -5.47 -28.29
N ALA A 120 14.77 -4.65 -27.51
CA ALA A 120 16.02 -5.09 -26.89
C ALA A 120 15.79 -6.21 -25.87
N ILE A 121 14.73 -6.12 -25.04
CA ILE A 121 14.34 -7.16 -24.09
C ILE A 121 14.02 -8.47 -24.81
N ASP A 122 13.19 -8.42 -25.86
CA ASP A 122 12.77 -9.60 -26.61
C ASP A 122 13.97 -10.23 -27.36
N LYS A 123 14.86 -9.41 -27.93
CA LYS A 123 16.10 -9.88 -28.58
C LYS A 123 17.08 -10.51 -27.60
N ALA A 124 17.19 -9.97 -26.37
CA ALA A 124 18.09 -10.53 -25.36
C ALA A 124 17.60 -11.91 -24.84
N GLY A 125 16.31 -12.21 -24.97
CA GLY A 125 15.73 -13.48 -24.51
C GLY A 125 15.97 -13.67 -23.02
N LEU A 126 16.43 -14.86 -22.64
CA LEU A 126 16.78 -15.21 -21.25
C LEU A 126 18.28 -15.01 -20.93
N ALA A 127 19.07 -14.49 -21.85
CA ALA A 127 20.50 -14.29 -21.60
C ALA A 127 20.79 -13.46 -20.32
N PRO A 128 20.03 -12.40 -20.00
CA PRO A 128 20.23 -11.65 -18.74
C PRO A 128 19.94 -12.46 -17.46
N ALA A 129 19.03 -13.44 -17.53
CA ALA A 129 18.67 -14.31 -16.41
C ALA A 129 19.56 -15.57 -16.30
N LYS A 130 20.37 -15.85 -17.33
CA LYS A 130 21.10 -17.13 -17.45
C LYS A 130 21.95 -17.43 -16.22
N ALA A 131 22.69 -16.47 -15.71
CA ALA A 131 23.56 -16.70 -14.54
C ALA A 131 22.76 -17.12 -13.29
N ASP A 132 21.58 -16.54 -13.07
CA ASP A 132 20.71 -16.86 -11.95
C ASP A 132 20.14 -18.29 -12.13
N LEU A 133 19.69 -18.64 -13.35
CA LEU A 133 19.16 -19.98 -13.66
C LEU A 133 20.25 -21.05 -13.59
N ASP A 134 21.46 -20.78 -14.07
CA ASP A 134 22.59 -21.70 -13.98
C ASP A 134 22.96 -21.98 -12.51
N ALA A 135 22.98 -20.95 -11.66
CA ALA A 135 23.24 -21.09 -10.23
C ALA A 135 22.20 -21.98 -9.53
N ILE A 136 20.91 -21.82 -9.88
CA ILE A 136 19.83 -22.67 -9.37
C ILE A 136 20.01 -24.13 -9.85
N ASN A 137 20.32 -24.30 -11.13
CA ASN A 137 20.53 -25.65 -11.70
C ASN A 137 21.72 -26.39 -11.08
N ALA A 138 22.73 -25.68 -10.61
CA ALA A 138 23.91 -26.24 -9.96
C ALA A 138 23.66 -26.73 -8.51
N ILE A 139 22.51 -26.48 -7.90
CA ILE A 139 22.17 -26.91 -6.54
C ILE A 139 22.08 -28.43 -6.47
N THR A 140 22.91 -29.06 -5.61
CA THR A 140 22.96 -30.53 -5.43
C THR A 140 22.77 -30.98 -3.97
N ASN A 141 22.86 -30.06 -3.01
CA ASN A 141 22.74 -30.37 -1.60
C ASN A 141 22.02 -29.24 -0.81
N LYS A 142 21.67 -29.51 0.45
CA LYS A 142 20.89 -28.59 1.29
C LYS A 142 21.65 -27.33 1.68
N GLN A 143 22.98 -27.37 1.82
CA GLN A 143 23.80 -26.20 2.10
C GLN A 143 23.75 -25.22 0.92
N GLN A 144 23.94 -25.73 -0.31
CA GLN A 144 23.82 -24.89 -1.52
C GLN A 144 22.39 -24.35 -1.68
N LEU A 145 21.35 -25.13 -1.35
CA LEU A 145 19.98 -24.69 -1.35
C LEU A 145 19.78 -23.55 -0.35
N SER A 146 20.26 -23.70 0.88
CA SER A 146 20.18 -22.64 1.92
C SER A 146 20.88 -21.36 1.48
N SER A 147 22.05 -21.48 0.85
CA SER A 147 22.78 -20.35 0.28
C SER A 147 21.99 -19.69 -0.87
N ALA A 148 21.39 -20.46 -1.76
CA ALA A 148 20.57 -19.93 -2.86
C ALA A 148 19.36 -19.17 -2.33
N ILE A 149 18.64 -19.73 -1.34
CA ILE A 149 17.52 -19.05 -0.67
C ILE A 149 17.99 -17.74 -0.02
N GLY A 150 19.11 -17.75 0.71
CA GLY A 150 19.71 -16.55 1.30
C GLY A 150 20.02 -15.46 0.24
N GLY A 151 20.52 -15.87 -0.92
CA GLY A 151 20.83 -14.99 -2.05
C GLY A 151 19.59 -14.30 -2.67
N THR A 152 18.39 -14.86 -2.46
CA THR A 152 17.14 -14.24 -2.96
C THR A 152 16.56 -13.18 -2.01
N LEU A 153 16.96 -13.15 -0.73
CA LEU A 153 16.36 -12.26 0.25
C LEU A 153 16.52 -10.79 -0.13
N ARG A 154 15.45 -10.04 0.04
CA ARG A 154 15.35 -8.59 -0.23
C ARG A 154 14.56 -7.92 0.88
N SER A 155 14.69 -6.59 0.98
CA SER A 155 13.83 -5.76 1.86
C SER A 155 12.59 -5.33 1.09
N ASP A 156 11.77 -6.30 0.76
CA ASP A 156 10.55 -6.18 -0.03
C ASP A 156 9.27 -6.36 0.79
N THR A 157 9.39 -6.49 2.10
CA THR A 157 8.29 -6.58 3.06
C THR A 157 8.42 -5.49 4.12
N ASP A 158 7.27 -5.03 4.62
CA ASP A 158 7.19 -4.01 5.65
C ASP A 158 5.97 -4.27 6.56
N PRO A 159 6.16 -4.97 7.68
CA PRO A 159 5.06 -5.37 8.55
C PRO A 159 4.57 -4.24 9.47
N LEU A 160 5.38 -3.18 9.65
CA LEU A 160 5.08 -2.13 10.63
C LEU A 160 4.34 -0.94 10.03
N ASN A 161 4.52 -0.72 8.71
CA ASN A 161 3.91 0.40 8.00
C ASN A 161 2.80 -0.07 7.04
N ALA A 162 2.35 -1.30 7.18
CA ALA A 162 1.20 -1.90 6.50
C ALA A 162 1.21 -1.81 4.95
N THR A 163 2.38 -1.67 4.33
CA THR A 163 2.47 -1.47 2.89
C THR A 163 2.66 -2.75 2.10
N ASN A 164 3.36 -3.73 2.64
CA ASN A 164 3.56 -5.03 2.01
C ASN A 164 3.92 -6.12 3.02
N PHE A 165 2.98 -7.02 3.29
CA PHE A 165 3.17 -8.14 4.23
C PHE A 165 3.75 -9.39 3.59
N GLN A 166 3.93 -9.43 2.28
CA GLN A 166 4.26 -10.67 1.57
C GLN A 166 5.38 -10.48 0.58
N THR A 167 6.20 -11.54 0.47
CA THR A 167 7.24 -11.70 -0.54
C THR A 167 7.16 -13.07 -1.18
N GLU A 168 7.53 -13.15 -2.45
CA GLU A 168 7.74 -14.43 -3.14
C GLU A 168 9.04 -15.13 -2.69
N ASN A 169 9.95 -14.44 -1.99
CA ASN A 169 11.11 -15.05 -1.35
C ASN A 169 10.66 -15.86 -0.13
N LEU A 170 11.37 -16.95 0.21
CA LEU A 170 10.94 -17.82 1.32
C LEU A 170 10.83 -17.09 2.64
N PHE A 171 11.69 -16.08 2.84
CA PHE A 171 11.64 -15.16 3.96
C PHE A 171 11.69 -13.72 3.48
N GLY A 172 10.89 -12.86 4.11
CA GLY A 172 11.05 -11.41 4.02
C GLY A 172 12.08 -10.91 5.02
N VAL A 173 12.77 -9.84 4.66
CA VAL A 173 13.70 -9.13 5.54
C VAL A 173 13.32 -7.66 5.60
N PHE A 174 13.27 -7.12 6.80
CA PHE A 174 13.06 -5.71 7.07
C PHE A 174 14.02 -5.26 8.17
N VAL A 175 14.50 -4.03 8.17
CA VAL A 175 15.43 -3.55 9.20
C VAL A 175 14.87 -2.28 9.83
N THR A 176 14.53 -2.38 11.09
CA THR A 176 14.06 -1.26 11.89
C THR A 176 14.35 -1.48 13.37
N GLN A 177 13.90 -0.60 14.25
CA GLN A 177 14.02 -0.76 15.70
C GLN A 177 13.42 -2.09 16.16
N GLY A 178 14.16 -2.87 16.95
CA GLY A 178 13.65 -4.12 17.51
C GLY A 178 12.49 -3.86 18.47
N LEU A 179 11.38 -4.59 18.32
CA LEU A 179 10.17 -4.38 19.15
C LEU A 179 10.42 -4.63 20.63
N ALA A 180 11.22 -5.64 20.95
CA ALA A 180 11.63 -5.95 22.33
C ALA A 180 12.96 -5.30 22.76
N THR A 181 13.69 -4.63 21.84
CA THR A 181 15.00 -4.01 22.08
C THR A 181 15.04 -2.59 21.52
N PRO A 182 14.29 -1.64 22.13
CA PRO A 182 14.26 -0.26 21.66
C PRO A 182 15.67 0.36 21.67
N GLY A 183 15.95 1.17 20.63
CA GLY A 183 17.26 1.81 20.45
C GLY A 183 18.27 1.00 19.61
N GLU A 184 17.99 -0.25 19.24
CA GLU A 184 18.81 -1.08 18.36
C GLU A 184 18.01 -1.47 17.11
N GLN A 185 18.50 -1.19 15.92
CA GLN A 185 17.90 -1.67 14.67
C GLN A 185 18.33 -3.12 14.43
N LEU A 186 17.34 -4.01 14.24
CA LEU A 186 17.52 -5.43 14.00
C LEU A 186 16.96 -5.85 12.63
N PRO A 187 17.51 -6.91 12.02
CA PRO A 187 16.84 -7.56 10.90
C PRO A 187 15.64 -8.36 11.41
N TYR A 188 14.48 -8.03 10.86
CA TYR A 188 13.25 -8.80 11.03
C TYR A 188 13.25 -9.95 10.04
N LEU A 189 12.83 -11.12 10.50
CA LEU A 189 12.65 -12.30 9.66
C LEU A 189 11.16 -12.63 9.59
N MET A 190 10.62 -12.66 8.37
CA MET A 190 9.18 -12.80 8.11
C MET A 190 8.91 -13.98 7.21
N GLN A 191 7.67 -14.50 7.29
CA GLN A 191 7.18 -15.54 6.38
C GLN A 191 7.05 -15.01 4.96
N GLY A 192 7.24 -15.91 3.97
CA GLY A 192 7.11 -15.63 2.54
C GLY A 192 7.11 -16.92 1.74
N GLY A 193 7.30 -16.84 0.43
CA GLY A 193 7.50 -18.01 -0.43
C GLY A 193 6.25 -18.51 -1.14
N ILE A 194 5.18 -17.72 -1.19
CA ILE A 194 3.96 -18.03 -1.96
C ILE A 194 3.77 -16.98 -3.08
N GLY A 195 3.27 -17.41 -4.22
CA GLY A 195 3.02 -16.53 -5.36
C GLY A 195 1.56 -16.08 -5.51
N LEU A 196 0.60 -16.72 -4.79
CA LEU A 196 -0.76 -16.18 -4.65
C LEU A 196 -0.81 -15.17 -3.50
N PRO A 197 -1.81 -14.27 -3.49
CA PRO A 197 -1.81 -13.09 -2.62
C PRO A 197 -1.76 -13.37 -1.11
N GLU A 198 -2.29 -14.53 -0.66
CA GLU A 198 -2.39 -14.87 0.77
C GLU A 198 -2.60 -16.38 0.92
N ARG A 199 -2.30 -16.94 2.12
CA ARG A 199 -2.37 -18.38 2.42
C ARG A 199 -3.74 -19.01 2.12
N ASP A 200 -4.84 -18.29 2.35
CA ASP A 200 -6.18 -18.82 2.15
C ASP A 200 -6.55 -19.03 0.68
N TYR A 201 -5.83 -18.40 -0.25
CA TYR A 201 -5.92 -18.77 -1.68
C TYR A 201 -5.52 -20.22 -1.92
N TYR A 202 -4.62 -20.78 -1.10
CA TYR A 202 -4.19 -22.18 -1.19
C TYR A 202 -5.09 -23.13 -0.41
N LEU A 203 -5.62 -22.71 0.73
CA LEU A 203 -6.24 -23.57 1.74
C LEU A 203 -7.77 -23.58 1.72
N SER A 204 -8.39 -22.51 1.21
CA SER A 204 -9.85 -22.40 1.15
C SER A 204 -10.49 -23.45 0.25
N SER A 205 -11.64 -23.98 0.70
CA SER A 205 -12.52 -24.85 -0.08
C SER A 205 -13.48 -24.11 -1.03
N ASP A 206 -13.46 -22.76 -1.02
CA ASP A 206 -14.26 -21.93 -1.93
C ASP A 206 -13.98 -22.34 -3.40
N PRO A 207 -15.01 -22.63 -4.22
CA PRO A 207 -14.84 -23.01 -5.63
C PRO A 207 -14.10 -21.96 -6.46
N LYS A 208 -14.24 -20.64 -6.14
CA LYS A 208 -13.50 -19.58 -6.84
C LYS A 208 -12.01 -19.61 -6.50
N MET A 209 -11.66 -19.95 -5.24
CA MET A 209 -10.27 -20.16 -4.86
C MET A 209 -9.68 -21.39 -5.53
N ALA A 210 -10.47 -22.46 -5.67
CA ALA A 210 -10.06 -23.64 -6.42
C ALA A 210 -9.81 -23.33 -7.91
N ASP A 211 -10.67 -22.55 -8.55
CA ASP A 211 -10.48 -22.07 -9.93
C ASP A 211 -9.21 -21.20 -10.05
N THR A 212 -9.01 -20.29 -9.10
CA THR A 212 -7.81 -19.43 -9.06
C THR A 212 -6.53 -20.26 -8.93
N ARG A 213 -6.50 -21.30 -8.07
CA ARG A 213 -5.36 -22.22 -7.96
C ARG A 213 -5.08 -22.98 -9.28
N ASN A 214 -6.12 -23.43 -9.96
CA ASN A 214 -5.96 -24.10 -11.26
C ASN A 214 -5.37 -23.15 -12.32
N LYS A 215 -5.84 -21.91 -12.37
CA LYS A 215 -5.30 -20.87 -13.27
C LYS A 215 -3.87 -20.49 -12.88
N TYR A 216 -3.55 -20.42 -11.60
CA TYR A 216 -2.20 -20.17 -11.13
C TYR A 216 -1.24 -21.30 -11.51
N LYS A 217 -1.64 -22.57 -11.35
CA LYS A 217 -0.85 -23.71 -11.80
C LYS A 217 -0.60 -23.66 -13.31
N ALA A 218 -1.61 -23.31 -14.11
CA ALA A 218 -1.45 -23.13 -15.56
C ALA A 218 -0.50 -21.96 -15.89
N TYR A 219 -0.56 -20.88 -15.13
CA TYR A 219 0.36 -19.76 -15.25
C TYR A 219 1.81 -20.16 -14.96
N ILE A 220 2.08 -20.87 -13.85
CA ILE A 220 3.41 -21.41 -13.53
C ILE A 220 3.93 -22.26 -14.71
N GLN A 221 3.10 -23.17 -15.22
CA GLN A 221 3.47 -24.00 -16.37
C GLN A 221 3.82 -23.13 -17.59
N THR A 222 3.06 -22.10 -17.89
CA THR A 222 3.29 -21.19 -19.03
C THR A 222 4.62 -20.45 -18.92
N ILE A 223 4.96 -19.93 -17.73
CA ILE A 223 6.25 -19.26 -17.47
C ILE A 223 7.41 -20.24 -17.67
N LEU A 224 7.30 -21.45 -17.12
CA LEU A 224 8.35 -22.46 -17.26
C LEU A 224 8.49 -22.96 -18.70
N GLN A 225 7.40 -23.11 -19.45
CA GLN A 225 7.44 -23.45 -20.90
C GLN A 225 8.10 -22.34 -21.70
N ALA A 226 7.77 -21.06 -21.43
CA ALA A 226 8.42 -19.93 -22.09
C ALA A 226 9.93 -19.87 -21.81
N ALA A 227 10.36 -20.40 -20.65
CA ALA A 227 11.77 -20.53 -20.29
C ALA A 227 12.45 -21.77 -20.91
N GLY A 228 11.72 -22.64 -21.64
CA GLY A 228 12.26 -23.91 -22.11
C GLY A 228 12.59 -24.89 -20.98
N TYR A 229 11.94 -24.78 -19.83
CA TYR A 229 12.21 -25.58 -18.65
C TYR A 229 11.74 -27.05 -18.90
N PRO A 230 12.62 -28.06 -18.66
CA PRO A 230 12.22 -29.44 -18.81
C PRO A 230 11.06 -29.82 -17.86
N ASP A 231 10.11 -30.62 -18.34
CA ASP A 231 8.95 -31.09 -17.55
C ASP A 231 8.19 -29.91 -16.85
N ALA A 232 7.89 -28.84 -17.58
CA ALA A 232 7.21 -27.65 -17.05
C ALA A 232 5.86 -28.00 -16.36
N GLN A 233 5.13 -29.00 -16.85
CA GLN A 233 3.88 -29.46 -16.25
C GLN A 233 4.11 -30.15 -14.90
N GLY A 234 5.08 -31.03 -14.78
CA GLY A 234 5.43 -31.68 -13.53
C GLY A 234 6.02 -30.71 -12.54
N ALA A 235 6.86 -29.77 -13.01
CA ALA A 235 7.40 -28.68 -12.18
C ALA A 235 6.29 -27.79 -11.60
N ALA A 236 5.30 -27.40 -12.41
CA ALA A 236 4.15 -26.62 -11.92
C ALA A 236 3.35 -27.37 -10.83
N ALA A 237 3.22 -28.69 -10.96
CA ALA A 237 2.58 -29.51 -9.94
C ALA A 237 3.40 -29.57 -8.64
N ARG A 238 4.73 -29.73 -8.74
CA ARG A 238 5.64 -29.73 -7.57
C ARG A 238 5.67 -28.37 -6.87
N ILE A 239 5.69 -27.27 -7.63
CA ILE A 239 5.62 -25.90 -7.07
C ILE A 239 4.31 -25.70 -6.32
N MET A 240 3.16 -26.01 -6.93
CA MET A 240 1.87 -25.91 -6.24
C MET A 240 1.80 -26.73 -4.97
N ALA A 241 2.35 -27.95 -4.97
CA ALA A 241 2.39 -28.79 -3.77
C ALA A 241 3.29 -28.18 -2.68
N LEU A 242 4.44 -27.63 -3.06
CA LEU A 242 5.37 -26.97 -2.13
C LEU A 242 4.76 -25.70 -1.56
N GLU A 243 4.22 -24.80 -2.39
CA GLU A 243 3.59 -23.55 -1.94
C GLU A 243 2.36 -23.79 -1.06
N THR A 244 1.61 -24.87 -1.30
CA THR A 244 0.52 -25.29 -0.41
C THR A 244 1.05 -25.64 1.00
N LYS A 245 2.19 -26.33 1.11
CA LYS A 245 2.84 -26.62 2.39
C LYS A 245 3.41 -25.35 3.04
N ILE A 246 3.97 -24.45 2.24
CA ILE A 246 4.42 -23.13 2.71
C ILE A 246 3.24 -22.34 3.26
N ALA A 247 2.11 -22.28 2.56
CA ALA A 247 0.89 -21.62 3.00
C ALA A 247 0.33 -22.23 4.30
N GLN A 248 0.43 -23.56 4.47
CA GLN A 248 0.07 -24.24 5.73
C GLN A 248 1.01 -23.86 6.89
N ALA A 249 2.27 -23.54 6.60
CA ALA A 249 3.24 -23.10 7.59
C ALA A 249 3.05 -21.64 8.02
N HIS A 250 2.45 -20.81 7.17
CA HIS A 250 2.20 -19.39 7.46
C HIS A 250 1.22 -19.19 8.62
N GLU A 251 1.45 -18.15 9.38
CA GLU A 251 0.47 -17.62 10.33
C GLU A 251 -0.72 -17.03 9.57
N PRO A 252 -1.97 -17.16 10.10
CA PRO A 252 -3.13 -16.45 9.57
C PRO A 252 -2.92 -14.94 9.59
N ILE A 253 -3.62 -14.21 8.69
CA ILE A 253 -3.43 -12.78 8.49
C ILE A 253 -3.60 -11.96 9.78
N GLU A 254 -4.59 -12.30 10.61
CA GLU A 254 -4.86 -11.61 11.89
C GLU A 254 -3.71 -11.78 12.90
N GLN A 255 -2.99 -12.91 12.86
CA GLN A 255 -1.82 -13.14 13.71
C GLN A 255 -0.57 -12.50 13.10
N SER A 256 -0.41 -12.57 11.79
CA SER A 256 0.75 -12.01 11.09
C SER A 256 0.82 -10.47 11.21
N GLN A 257 -0.30 -9.82 11.48
CA GLN A 257 -0.39 -8.37 11.66
C GLN A 257 -0.30 -7.95 13.15
N ASP A 258 -0.32 -8.88 14.11
CA ASP A 258 -0.22 -8.54 15.54
C ASP A 258 1.25 -8.31 15.95
N PHE A 259 1.60 -7.05 16.19
CA PHE A 259 2.95 -6.67 16.64
C PHE A 259 3.40 -7.39 17.92
N LYS A 260 2.48 -7.77 18.82
CA LYS A 260 2.83 -8.52 20.03
C LYS A 260 3.42 -9.88 19.72
N ASN A 261 2.91 -10.54 18.67
CA ASN A 261 3.43 -11.82 18.22
C ASN A 261 4.80 -11.66 17.57
N GLY A 262 5.09 -10.49 16.97
CA GLY A 262 6.36 -10.17 16.35
C GLY A 262 7.50 -9.82 17.30
N ALA A 263 7.24 -9.48 18.57
CA ALA A 263 8.26 -9.04 19.52
C ALA A 263 9.13 -10.21 20.07
N GLN A 264 9.65 -11.06 19.19
CA GLN A 264 10.43 -12.27 19.51
C GLN A 264 11.87 -12.14 19.04
N VAL A 265 12.75 -11.57 19.87
CA VAL A 265 14.17 -11.49 19.54
C VAL A 265 14.85 -12.84 19.78
N TRP A 266 15.36 -13.42 18.68
CA TRP A 266 16.18 -14.63 18.73
C TRP A 266 17.65 -14.31 18.45
N THR A 267 18.53 -14.92 19.23
CA THR A 267 19.95 -14.96 18.87
C THR A 267 20.16 -15.89 17.68
N ARG A 268 21.29 -15.74 16.98
CA ARG A 268 21.67 -16.68 15.91
C ARG A 268 21.63 -18.14 16.38
N GLN A 269 22.15 -18.44 17.57
CA GLN A 269 22.10 -19.78 18.14
C GLN A 269 20.66 -20.27 18.37
N GLN A 270 19.78 -19.38 18.87
CA GLN A 270 18.37 -19.72 19.04
C GLN A 270 17.65 -19.94 17.71
N LEU A 271 18.00 -19.19 16.66
CA LEU A 271 17.47 -19.39 15.32
C LEU A 271 17.82 -20.78 14.79
N GLU A 272 19.09 -21.19 14.91
CA GLU A 272 19.55 -22.52 14.51
C GLU A 272 18.86 -23.65 15.31
N GLN A 273 18.65 -23.45 16.61
CA GLN A 273 18.01 -24.44 17.50
C GLN A 273 16.51 -24.54 17.30
N LYS A 274 15.82 -23.41 17.17
CA LYS A 274 14.35 -23.35 17.08
C LYS A 274 13.83 -23.65 15.67
N ALA A 275 14.63 -23.38 14.65
CA ALA A 275 14.26 -23.54 13.24
C ALA A 275 15.24 -24.46 12.51
N PRO A 276 15.34 -25.75 12.87
CA PRO A 276 16.22 -26.71 12.19
C PRO A 276 15.69 -27.03 10.77
N GLY A 277 16.61 -27.43 9.86
CA GLY A 277 16.28 -27.81 8.49
C GLY A 277 16.98 -26.96 7.42
N ILE A 278 17.28 -25.71 7.73
CA ILE A 278 18.12 -24.80 6.94
C ILE A 278 19.55 -24.81 7.52
N ASP A 279 20.54 -24.74 6.64
CA ASP A 279 21.88 -24.28 7.02
C ASP A 279 21.85 -22.75 7.18
N TRP A 280 21.52 -22.27 8.38
CA TRP A 280 21.41 -20.85 8.68
C TRP A 280 22.72 -20.09 8.46
N THR A 281 23.86 -20.74 8.65
CA THR A 281 25.16 -20.12 8.36
C THR A 281 25.31 -19.84 6.89
N ALA A 282 24.99 -20.80 6.02
CA ALA A 282 25.04 -20.63 4.57
C ALA A 282 24.03 -19.57 4.07
N LEU A 283 22.80 -19.63 4.59
CA LEU A 283 21.75 -18.67 4.26
C LEU A 283 22.12 -17.24 4.63
N LEU A 284 22.49 -17.01 5.90
CA LEU A 284 22.78 -15.67 6.42
C LEU A 284 24.02 -15.06 5.76
N ASN A 285 25.05 -15.85 5.47
CA ASN A 285 26.23 -15.37 4.75
C ASN A 285 25.85 -14.93 3.31
N ALA A 286 25.05 -15.72 2.60
CA ALA A 286 24.59 -15.38 1.25
C ALA A 286 23.66 -14.15 1.24
N ALA A 287 22.88 -13.96 2.30
CA ALA A 287 22.04 -12.79 2.52
C ALA A 287 22.82 -11.54 2.96
N GLY A 288 24.12 -11.62 3.23
CA GLY A 288 24.88 -10.49 3.79
C GLY A 288 24.60 -10.20 5.27
N LEU A 289 23.91 -11.12 5.95
CA LEU A 289 23.53 -11.04 7.37
C LEU A 289 24.44 -11.88 8.28
N GLY A 290 25.59 -12.35 7.77
CA GLY A 290 26.50 -13.25 8.48
C GLY A 290 27.07 -12.67 9.78
N SER A 291 27.15 -11.37 9.93
CA SER A 291 27.58 -10.67 11.15
C SER A 291 26.45 -10.41 12.17
N ALA A 292 25.19 -10.51 11.76
CA ALA A 292 24.04 -10.28 12.62
C ALA A 292 23.96 -11.35 13.72
N GLN A 293 23.87 -10.93 14.98
CA GLN A 293 23.81 -11.82 16.13
C GLN A 293 22.39 -12.00 16.69
N LYS A 294 21.49 -11.07 16.36
CA LYS A 294 20.11 -11.05 16.81
C LYS A 294 19.19 -10.79 15.63
N PHE A 295 18.01 -11.36 15.68
CA PHE A 295 16.95 -11.24 14.69
C PHE A 295 15.61 -11.02 15.42
N ASP A 296 14.79 -10.12 14.94
CA ASP A 296 13.40 -10.11 15.33
C ASP A 296 12.69 -11.21 14.50
N ALA A 297 12.32 -12.31 15.14
CA ALA A 297 11.60 -13.41 14.51
C ALA A 297 10.12 -13.07 14.42
N TYR A 298 9.76 -12.09 13.59
CA TYR A 298 8.43 -11.49 13.53
C TYR A 298 7.32 -12.52 13.34
N HIS A 299 7.49 -13.48 12.46
CA HIS A 299 6.58 -14.62 12.30
C HIS A 299 7.17 -15.89 12.93
N PHE A 300 7.37 -15.84 14.25
CA PHE A 300 8.11 -16.86 15.00
C PHE A 300 7.47 -18.26 14.94
N ALA A 301 6.17 -18.37 14.72
CA ALA A 301 5.48 -19.66 14.58
C ALA A 301 5.61 -20.25 13.16
N ALA A 302 5.84 -19.41 12.14
CA ALA A 302 6.01 -19.85 10.75
C ALA A 302 7.47 -20.23 10.45
N ILE A 303 8.44 -19.47 10.94
CA ILE A 303 9.88 -19.65 10.63
C ILE A 303 10.36 -21.09 10.85
N PRO A 304 10.06 -21.78 11.98
CA PRO A 304 10.49 -23.16 12.20
C PRO A 304 9.88 -24.15 11.18
N LYS A 305 8.62 -23.94 10.82
CA LYS A 305 7.90 -24.78 9.86
C LYS A 305 8.48 -24.62 8.46
N LEU A 306 8.75 -23.38 8.03
CA LEU A 306 9.38 -23.07 6.74
C LEU A 306 10.79 -23.69 6.67
N SER A 307 11.57 -23.55 7.74
CA SER A 307 12.89 -24.17 7.84
C SER A 307 12.81 -25.70 7.72
N ALA A 308 11.87 -26.34 8.42
CA ALA A 308 11.64 -27.78 8.33
C ALA A 308 11.30 -28.25 6.90
N LEU A 309 10.55 -27.46 6.12
CA LEU A 309 10.26 -27.75 4.71
C LEU A 309 11.53 -27.74 3.86
N VAL A 310 12.45 -26.79 4.07
CA VAL A 310 13.74 -26.78 3.36
C VAL A 310 14.53 -28.06 3.67
N GLY A 311 14.47 -28.52 4.91
CA GLY A 311 15.11 -29.78 5.33
C GLY A 311 14.48 -31.04 4.73
N SER A 312 13.18 -31.10 4.62
CA SER A 312 12.42 -32.33 4.29
C SER A 312 12.02 -32.47 2.82
N GLU A 313 11.70 -31.36 2.14
CA GLU A 313 11.23 -31.41 0.76
C GLU A 313 12.37 -31.72 -0.23
N PRO A 314 12.06 -32.40 -1.38
CA PRO A 314 13.06 -32.72 -2.39
C PRO A 314 13.74 -31.46 -2.94
N ILE A 315 15.06 -31.52 -3.15
CA ILE A 315 15.84 -30.41 -3.75
C ILE A 315 15.27 -29.99 -5.11
N GLN A 316 14.77 -30.95 -5.90
CA GLN A 316 14.17 -30.64 -7.20
C GLN A 316 12.95 -29.73 -7.08
N SER A 317 12.08 -29.91 -6.09
CA SER A 317 10.92 -29.05 -5.86
C SER A 317 11.36 -27.60 -5.55
N TRP A 318 12.44 -27.43 -4.78
CA TRP A 318 13.01 -26.13 -4.50
C TRP A 318 13.71 -25.49 -5.70
N LYS A 319 14.35 -26.27 -6.55
CA LYS A 319 14.93 -25.77 -7.81
C LYS A 319 13.83 -25.29 -8.75
N ASP A 320 12.76 -26.04 -8.89
CA ASP A 320 11.59 -25.65 -9.69
C ASP A 320 10.99 -24.35 -9.16
N TRP A 321 10.80 -24.26 -7.83
CA TRP A 321 10.26 -23.10 -7.14
C TRP A 321 11.17 -21.88 -7.31
N LEU A 322 12.47 -21.99 -7.06
CA LEU A 322 13.45 -20.91 -7.25
C LEU A 322 13.47 -20.41 -8.69
N THR A 323 13.42 -21.33 -9.67
CA THR A 323 13.39 -20.98 -11.09
C THR A 323 12.15 -20.18 -11.44
N PHE A 324 10.97 -20.66 -11.02
CA PHE A 324 9.72 -19.96 -11.28
C PHE A 324 9.71 -18.57 -10.66
N HIS A 325 10.02 -18.44 -9.37
CA HIS A 325 9.99 -17.13 -8.68
C HIS A 325 11.04 -16.15 -9.20
N THR A 326 12.23 -16.64 -9.61
CA THR A 326 13.24 -15.79 -10.26
C THR A 326 12.72 -15.18 -11.56
N LEU A 327 11.97 -15.95 -12.36
CA LEU A 327 11.38 -15.48 -13.62
C LEU A 327 10.13 -14.63 -13.37
N ASN A 328 9.27 -15.04 -12.43
CA ASN A 328 8.01 -14.38 -12.13
C ASN A 328 8.20 -12.94 -11.62
N GLN A 329 9.08 -12.74 -10.64
CA GLN A 329 9.39 -11.41 -10.09
C GLN A 329 9.90 -10.42 -11.14
N ARG A 330 10.45 -10.91 -12.25
CA ARG A 330 11.02 -10.09 -13.34
C ARG A 330 10.29 -10.25 -14.67
N ALA A 331 9.10 -10.86 -14.67
CA ALA A 331 8.34 -11.14 -15.89
C ALA A 331 8.14 -9.89 -16.77
N ASN A 332 7.99 -8.70 -16.16
CA ASN A 332 7.77 -7.44 -16.88
C ASN A 332 9.00 -6.91 -17.64
N VAL A 333 10.19 -7.43 -17.36
CA VAL A 333 11.45 -7.10 -18.04
C VAL A 333 12.09 -8.33 -18.71
N LEU A 334 11.29 -9.36 -18.94
CA LEU A 334 11.59 -10.55 -19.75
C LEU A 334 10.84 -10.48 -21.10
N PRO A 335 11.11 -11.38 -22.05
CA PRO A 335 10.46 -11.44 -23.35
C PRO A 335 8.94 -11.44 -23.30
N LYS A 336 8.31 -11.04 -24.40
CA LYS A 336 6.85 -10.83 -24.52
C LYS A 336 6.02 -11.98 -23.93
N ALA A 337 6.43 -13.24 -24.12
CA ALA A 337 5.71 -14.39 -23.59
C ALA A 337 5.56 -14.35 -22.04
N PHE A 338 6.57 -13.87 -21.33
CA PHE A 338 6.54 -13.71 -19.88
C PHE A 338 5.63 -12.54 -19.45
N ARG A 339 5.75 -11.41 -20.15
CA ARG A 339 4.92 -10.21 -19.88
C ARG A 339 3.43 -10.51 -20.08
N ASP A 340 3.09 -11.18 -21.20
CA ASP A 340 1.72 -11.53 -21.52
C ASP A 340 1.16 -12.56 -20.52
N ALA A 341 1.94 -13.59 -20.16
CA ALA A 341 1.52 -14.57 -19.18
C ALA A 341 1.29 -13.93 -17.80
N SER A 342 2.21 -13.07 -17.38
CA SER A 342 2.08 -12.33 -16.10
C SER A 342 0.84 -11.44 -16.08
N PHE A 343 0.55 -10.70 -17.14
CA PHE A 343 -0.66 -9.91 -17.23
C PHE A 343 -1.93 -10.76 -17.26
N ALA A 344 -1.94 -11.85 -18.04
CA ALA A 344 -3.10 -12.74 -18.12
C ALA A 344 -3.49 -13.32 -16.76
N PHE A 345 -2.52 -13.59 -15.89
CA PHE A 345 -2.80 -14.07 -14.54
C PHE A 345 -2.99 -12.92 -13.54
N ASN A 346 -1.98 -12.08 -13.31
CA ASN A 346 -2.01 -11.06 -12.26
C ASN A 346 -2.98 -9.90 -12.61
N GLY A 347 -3.03 -9.49 -13.87
CA GLY A 347 -3.93 -8.43 -14.33
C GLY A 347 -5.37 -8.93 -14.51
N THR A 348 -5.56 -10.02 -15.28
CA THR A 348 -6.92 -10.44 -15.64
C THR A 348 -7.54 -11.38 -14.59
N VAL A 349 -6.85 -12.42 -14.15
CA VAL A 349 -7.43 -13.39 -13.20
C VAL A 349 -7.55 -12.81 -11.80
N LEU A 350 -6.47 -12.23 -11.27
CA LEU A 350 -6.45 -11.73 -9.88
C LEU A 350 -7.08 -10.34 -9.71
N ALA A 351 -6.95 -9.46 -10.71
CA ALA A 351 -7.42 -8.08 -10.61
C ALA A 351 -8.65 -7.76 -11.49
N GLY A 352 -9.06 -8.68 -12.37
CA GLY A 352 -10.19 -8.49 -13.28
C GLY A 352 -9.95 -7.43 -14.36
N THR A 353 -8.71 -7.03 -14.62
CA THR A 353 -8.33 -5.99 -15.57
C THR A 353 -8.28 -6.58 -16.99
N PRO A 354 -9.11 -6.11 -17.92
CA PRO A 354 -9.17 -6.73 -19.26
C PRO A 354 -8.06 -6.32 -20.20
N GLN A 355 -7.39 -5.18 -19.95
CA GLN A 355 -6.36 -4.62 -20.82
C GLN A 355 -5.12 -4.25 -20.03
N GLN A 356 -3.93 -4.58 -20.56
CA GLN A 356 -2.65 -4.14 -19.98
C GLN A 356 -2.48 -2.63 -20.14
N ARG A 357 -1.90 -2.00 -19.14
CA ARG A 357 -1.51 -0.58 -19.20
C ARG A 357 -0.51 -0.33 -20.33
N PRO A 358 -0.52 0.87 -20.94
CA PRO A 358 0.51 1.28 -21.88
C PRO A 358 1.93 1.11 -21.30
N ARG A 359 2.87 0.73 -22.15
CA ARG A 359 4.24 0.41 -21.72
C ARG A 359 4.97 1.59 -21.07
N ASP A 360 4.72 2.81 -21.55
CA ASP A 360 5.27 4.03 -20.98
C ASP A 360 4.75 4.30 -19.55
N ALA A 361 3.47 4.05 -19.29
CA ALA A 361 2.90 4.14 -17.96
C ALA A 361 3.47 3.08 -16.99
N LEU A 362 3.72 1.86 -17.48
CA LEU A 362 4.42 0.82 -16.70
C LEU A 362 5.87 1.22 -16.41
N ALA A 363 6.58 1.76 -17.42
CA ALA A 363 7.96 2.23 -17.26
C ALA A 363 8.06 3.39 -16.27
N LEU A 364 7.11 4.34 -16.32
CA LEU A 364 7.03 5.46 -15.39
C LEU A 364 6.91 4.96 -13.95
N ASN A 365 5.98 4.04 -13.69
CA ASN A 365 5.77 3.51 -12.34
C ASN A 365 6.97 2.67 -11.87
N ALA A 366 7.55 1.84 -12.75
CA ALA A 366 8.74 1.06 -12.44
C ALA A 366 9.93 1.95 -12.09
N THR A 367 10.15 3.04 -12.84
CA THR A 367 11.24 3.99 -12.60
C THR A 367 11.01 4.78 -11.32
N SER A 368 9.78 5.26 -11.08
CA SER A 368 9.41 5.96 -9.83
C SER A 368 9.59 5.09 -8.59
N GLY A 369 9.28 3.80 -8.69
CA GLY A 369 9.50 2.84 -7.60
C GLY A 369 10.97 2.46 -7.39
N ALA A 370 11.77 2.43 -8.47
CA ALA A 370 13.19 2.08 -8.42
C ALA A 370 14.07 3.22 -7.89
N LEU A 371 13.76 4.46 -8.26
CA LEU A 371 14.56 5.66 -7.99
C LEU A 371 13.75 6.69 -7.17
N GLN A 372 13.18 6.21 -6.07
CA GLN A 372 12.18 6.91 -5.28
C GLN A 372 12.56 8.35 -4.93
N ASP A 373 13.72 8.55 -4.31
CA ASP A 373 14.17 9.87 -3.87
C ASP A 373 14.62 10.77 -5.02
N ALA A 374 15.24 10.19 -6.06
CA ALA A 374 15.64 10.96 -7.23
C ALA A 374 14.43 11.54 -7.98
N VAL A 375 13.40 10.69 -8.20
CA VAL A 375 12.14 11.13 -8.81
C VAL A 375 11.37 12.04 -7.85
N GLY A 376 11.35 11.72 -6.56
CA GLY A 376 10.67 12.51 -5.52
C GLY A 376 11.21 13.92 -5.43
N LYS A 377 12.53 14.09 -5.42
CA LYS A 377 13.16 15.41 -5.39
C LYS A 377 12.78 16.24 -6.61
N ALA A 378 12.93 15.67 -7.80
CA ALA A 378 12.57 16.36 -9.04
C ALA A 378 11.07 16.69 -9.12
N TYR A 379 10.20 15.83 -8.56
CA TYR A 379 8.76 16.05 -8.49
C TYR A 379 8.41 17.24 -7.59
N VAL A 380 8.92 17.28 -6.35
CA VAL A 380 8.56 18.33 -5.40
C VAL A 380 9.15 19.68 -5.77
N ASP A 381 10.36 19.72 -6.31
CA ASP A 381 10.99 20.96 -6.80
C ASP A 381 10.10 21.67 -7.83
N LYS A 382 9.27 20.95 -8.58
CA LYS A 382 8.42 21.50 -9.65
C LYS A 382 6.95 21.63 -9.25
N TYR A 383 6.39 20.68 -8.51
CA TYR A 383 4.95 20.53 -8.35
C TYR A 383 4.42 20.75 -6.94
N PHE A 384 5.27 20.92 -5.92
CA PHE A 384 4.82 21.11 -4.55
C PHE A 384 5.26 22.44 -3.96
N PRO A 385 4.40 23.48 -3.97
CA PRO A 385 4.76 24.81 -3.50
C PRO A 385 4.90 24.88 -1.98
N ALA A 386 5.82 25.70 -1.49
CA ALA A 386 6.05 25.93 -0.06
C ALA A 386 4.81 26.42 0.69
N SER A 387 3.90 27.14 0.03
CA SER A 387 2.63 27.61 0.60
C SER A 387 1.70 26.45 0.99
N SER A 388 1.62 25.40 0.16
CA SER A 388 0.85 24.20 0.48
C SER A 388 1.45 23.46 1.68
N LYS A 389 2.78 23.34 1.74
CA LYS A 389 3.46 22.76 2.91
C LYS A 389 3.11 23.50 4.20
N ALA A 390 3.12 24.84 4.20
CA ALA A 390 2.79 25.66 5.35
C ALA A 390 1.32 25.52 5.80
N GLN A 391 0.37 25.46 4.85
CA GLN A 391 -1.04 25.24 5.17
C GLN A 391 -1.27 23.87 5.82
N ILE A 392 -0.69 22.80 5.25
CA ILE A 392 -0.80 21.45 5.80
C ILE A 392 -0.15 21.38 7.18
N GLN A 393 1.02 22.00 7.39
CA GLN A 393 1.65 22.07 8.72
C GLN A 393 0.73 22.71 9.75
N THR A 394 0.06 23.80 9.40
CA THR A 394 -0.94 24.44 10.27
C THR A 394 -2.11 23.49 10.60
N MET A 395 -2.59 22.75 9.62
CA MET A 395 -3.64 21.75 9.85
C MET A 395 -3.17 20.62 10.77
N VAL A 396 -1.94 20.13 10.60
CA VAL A 396 -1.32 19.12 11.47
C VAL A 396 -1.29 19.61 12.93
N ASP A 397 -0.86 20.84 13.17
CA ASP A 397 -0.78 21.41 14.52
C ASP A 397 -2.17 21.53 15.15
N ASN A 398 -3.17 21.97 14.39
CA ASN A 398 -4.56 22.06 14.85
C ASN A 398 -5.14 20.67 15.17
N LEU A 399 -4.83 19.65 14.37
CA LEU A 399 -5.29 18.27 14.56
C LEU A 399 -4.62 17.62 15.77
N LYS A 400 -3.30 17.80 15.97
CA LYS A 400 -2.60 17.36 17.20
C LYS A 400 -3.22 18.00 18.44
N ALA A 401 -3.52 19.31 18.39
CA ALA A 401 -4.17 20.01 19.50
C ALA A 401 -5.60 19.49 19.76
N ALA A 402 -6.39 19.23 18.70
CA ALA A 402 -7.74 18.66 18.83
C ALA A 402 -7.67 17.24 19.43
N PHE A 403 -6.78 16.38 18.91
CA PHE A 403 -6.61 15.03 19.45
C PHE A 403 -6.18 15.04 20.93
N ALA A 404 -5.28 15.93 21.32
CA ALA A 404 -4.88 16.10 22.72
C ALA A 404 -6.07 16.52 23.62
N ARG A 405 -6.94 17.45 23.18
CA ARG A 405 -8.15 17.82 23.92
C ARG A 405 -9.10 16.64 24.08
N ARG A 406 -9.30 15.85 23.03
CA ARG A 406 -10.12 14.63 23.07
C ARG A 406 -9.57 13.63 24.08
N VAL A 407 -8.26 13.35 24.08
CA VAL A 407 -7.61 12.50 25.10
C VAL A 407 -7.86 13.01 26.53
N GLN A 408 -7.75 14.32 26.75
CA GLN A 408 -8.04 14.93 28.06
C GLN A 408 -9.49 14.74 28.50
N ALA A 409 -10.43 14.82 27.56
CA ALA A 409 -11.88 14.73 27.81
C ALA A 409 -12.37 13.29 28.07
N ILE A 410 -11.60 12.24 27.72
CA ILE A 410 -12.00 10.83 27.91
C ILE A 410 -12.36 10.56 29.36
N GLY A 411 -13.60 10.15 29.61
CA GLY A 411 -14.09 9.91 30.99
C GLY A 411 -13.62 8.57 31.60
N TRP A 412 -13.36 7.57 30.77
CA TRP A 412 -13.02 6.22 31.24
C TRP A 412 -11.51 6.00 31.45
N MET A 413 -10.65 6.91 31.00
CA MET A 413 -9.19 6.77 31.06
C MET A 413 -8.63 7.44 32.33
N SER A 414 -7.75 6.73 33.02
CA SER A 414 -7.05 7.22 34.21
C SER A 414 -6.09 8.38 33.90
N PRO A 415 -5.76 9.24 34.87
CA PRO A 415 -4.82 10.35 34.68
C PRO A 415 -3.42 9.90 34.23
N SER A 416 -2.93 8.75 34.70
CA SER A 416 -1.62 8.21 34.32
C SER A 416 -1.58 7.81 32.85
N THR A 417 -2.58 7.08 32.36
CA THR A 417 -2.67 6.69 30.95
C THR A 417 -2.87 7.91 30.03
N LYS A 418 -3.67 8.90 30.46
CA LYS A 418 -3.81 10.17 29.74
C LYS A 418 -2.47 10.91 29.57
N GLN A 419 -1.65 10.95 30.62
CA GLN A 419 -0.34 11.60 30.55
C GLN A 419 0.58 10.94 29.52
N GLU A 420 0.62 9.60 29.48
CA GLU A 420 1.40 8.87 28.47
C GLU A 420 0.87 9.13 27.04
N ALA A 421 -0.45 9.10 26.86
CA ALA A 421 -1.07 9.40 25.58
C ALA A 421 -0.75 10.84 25.10
N LEU A 422 -0.82 11.83 26.01
CA LEU A 422 -0.50 13.23 25.70
C LEU A 422 0.98 13.43 25.35
N LYS A 423 1.90 12.77 26.08
CA LYS A 423 3.34 12.76 25.72
C LYS A 423 3.54 12.21 24.31
N LYS A 424 2.79 11.15 23.95
CA LYS A 424 2.88 10.54 22.64
C LYS A 424 2.42 11.49 21.55
N VAL A 425 1.24 12.13 21.69
CA VAL A 425 0.75 13.14 20.74
C VAL A 425 1.75 14.30 20.58
N GLN A 426 2.29 14.82 21.69
CA GLN A 426 3.28 15.90 21.64
C GLN A 426 4.56 15.49 20.91
N GLY A 427 5.03 14.25 21.16
CA GLY A 427 6.26 13.70 20.62
C GLY A 427 6.18 13.22 19.17
N ILE A 428 5.00 13.25 18.52
CA ILE A 428 4.86 12.84 17.10
C ILE A 428 5.70 13.77 16.21
N VAL A 429 6.62 13.18 15.45
CA VAL A 429 7.37 13.85 14.37
C VAL A 429 6.53 13.81 13.11
N VAL A 430 6.38 14.94 12.41
CA VAL A 430 5.53 14.99 11.20
C VAL A 430 6.34 15.51 10.02
N GLY A 431 6.43 14.69 8.99
CA GLY A 431 6.98 15.04 7.69
C GLY A 431 5.85 15.44 6.71
N VAL A 432 5.97 16.62 6.09
CA VAL A 432 4.99 17.15 5.13
C VAL A 432 5.64 17.38 3.78
N GLY A 433 5.11 16.74 2.77
CA GLY A 433 5.50 16.88 1.37
C GLY A 433 6.72 16.08 0.98
N TYR A 434 7.84 16.24 1.67
CA TYR A 434 9.12 15.63 1.32
C TYR A 434 10.12 15.64 2.50
N PRO A 435 11.15 14.73 2.47
CA PRO A 435 12.18 14.64 3.51
C PRO A 435 13.15 15.83 3.48
N ASP A 436 13.78 16.12 4.63
CA ASP A 436 14.81 17.15 4.72
C ASP A 436 16.16 16.70 4.11
N SER A 437 16.40 15.41 3.97
CA SER A 437 17.58 14.83 3.34
C SER A 437 17.18 13.78 2.31
N TRP A 438 17.93 13.70 1.22
CA TRP A 438 17.71 12.79 0.10
C TRP A 438 18.74 11.68 0.08
N ARG A 439 18.34 10.48 -0.38
CA ARG A 439 19.26 9.36 -0.53
C ARG A 439 20.31 9.65 -1.62
N ASP A 440 21.55 9.27 -1.32
CA ASP A 440 22.63 9.25 -2.30
C ASP A 440 22.61 7.92 -3.05
N TYR A 441 22.52 8.00 -4.38
CA TYR A 441 22.55 6.83 -5.27
C TYR A 441 23.96 6.42 -5.68
N ALA A 442 25.00 6.87 -4.97
CA ALA A 442 26.36 6.47 -5.23
C ALA A 442 26.50 4.93 -5.23
N GLY A 443 27.21 4.42 -6.23
CA GLY A 443 27.42 2.98 -6.41
C GLY A 443 26.27 2.21 -7.07
N LEU A 444 25.07 2.82 -7.27
CA LEU A 444 24.00 2.18 -8.05
C LEU A 444 24.37 2.18 -9.55
N GLN A 445 24.37 0.98 -10.14
CA GLN A 445 24.65 0.79 -11.55
C GLN A 445 23.34 0.63 -12.33
N ILE A 446 23.02 1.57 -13.20
CA ILE A 446 21.91 1.52 -14.16
C ILE A 446 22.47 1.59 -15.56
N VAL A 447 22.17 0.58 -16.37
CA VAL A 447 22.60 0.48 -17.78
C VAL A 447 21.41 0.69 -18.71
N GLY A 448 21.62 1.45 -19.77
CA GLY A 448 20.53 1.92 -20.64
C GLY A 448 19.85 0.88 -21.52
N ASP A 449 20.35 -0.36 -21.58
CA ASP A 449 19.85 -1.43 -22.46
C ASP A 449 19.57 -2.77 -21.76
N ASN A 450 19.67 -2.84 -20.43
CA ASN A 450 19.46 -4.08 -19.68
C ASN A 450 18.48 -3.89 -18.51
N ALA A 451 17.18 -3.92 -18.80
CA ALA A 451 16.12 -3.75 -17.81
C ALA A 451 16.14 -4.82 -16.69
N TYR A 452 16.50 -6.07 -17.02
CA TYR A 452 16.62 -7.14 -16.03
C TYR A 452 17.72 -6.86 -15.01
N ALA A 453 18.90 -6.49 -15.49
CA ALA A 453 20.02 -6.12 -14.62
C ALA A 453 19.69 -4.87 -13.78
N ASN A 454 19.00 -3.89 -14.35
CA ASN A 454 18.61 -2.68 -13.64
C ASN A 454 17.67 -2.98 -12.46
N GLN A 455 16.65 -3.80 -12.66
CA GLN A 455 15.78 -4.24 -11.54
C GLN A 455 16.55 -4.98 -10.45
N LYS A 456 17.46 -5.89 -10.85
CA LYS A 456 18.29 -6.64 -9.91
C LYS A 456 19.23 -5.74 -9.12
N ASN A 457 19.88 -4.79 -9.79
CA ASN A 457 20.83 -3.85 -9.18
C ASN A 457 20.13 -2.92 -8.19
N VAL A 458 18.95 -2.38 -8.53
CA VAL A 458 18.15 -1.55 -7.64
C VAL A 458 17.72 -2.34 -6.40
N ALA A 459 17.14 -3.52 -6.58
CA ALA A 459 16.68 -4.34 -5.46
C ALA A 459 17.84 -4.73 -4.51
N LEU A 460 19.02 -4.99 -5.06
CA LEU A 460 20.22 -5.31 -4.26
C LEU A 460 20.80 -4.06 -3.58
N TRP A 461 20.77 -2.91 -4.26
CA TRP A 461 21.23 -1.64 -3.70
C TRP A 461 20.34 -1.24 -2.51
N GLU A 462 19.01 -1.30 -2.66
CA GLU A 462 18.04 -1.03 -1.60
C GLU A 462 18.24 -1.99 -0.41
N TYR A 463 18.37 -3.28 -0.68
CA TYR A 463 18.64 -4.28 0.35
C TYR A 463 19.90 -3.98 1.15
N ARG A 464 21.00 -3.61 0.46
CA ARG A 464 22.27 -3.23 1.12
C ARG A 464 22.11 -1.97 1.97
N HIS A 465 21.32 -1.01 1.51
CA HIS A 465 21.00 0.18 2.28
C HIS A 465 20.28 -0.19 3.58
N GLN A 466 19.30 -1.08 3.51
CA GLN A 466 18.54 -1.53 4.68
C GLN A 466 19.41 -2.30 5.68
N ILE A 467 20.17 -3.30 5.24
CA ILE A 467 21.01 -4.07 6.17
C ILE A 467 22.17 -3.24 6.76
N ALA A 468 22.59 -2.16 6.12
CA ALA A 468 23.59 -1.25 6.67
C ALA A 468 23.11 -0.46 7.90
N LYS A 469 21.81 -0.50 8.22
CA LYS A 469 21.24 0.10 9.44
C LYS A 469 21.38 -0.79 10.68
N ILE A 470 21.62 -2.09 10.50
CA ILE A 470 21.72 -3.05 11.62
C ILE A 470 22.70 -2.57 12.68
N GLY A 471 22.25 -2.56 13.93
CA GLY A 471 23.04 -2.11 15.09
C GLY A 471 23.19 -0.60 15.24
N LYS A 472 22.62 0.21 14.32
CA LYS A 472 22.60 1.67 14.44
C LYS A 472 21.36 2.15 15.19
N PRO A 473 21.40 3.35 15.81
CA PRO A 473 20.21 4.00 16.33
C PRO A 473 19.20 4.28 15.22
N MET A 474 17.90 4.26 15.56
CA MET A 474 16.85 4.65 14.62
C MET A 474 16.88 6.17 14.37
N ASP A 475 16.74 6.55 13.10
CA ASP A 475 16.44 7.92 12.71
C ASP A 475 14.91 8.12 12.67
N ARG A 476 14.39 8.94 13.57
CA ARG A 476 12.95 9.25 13.64
C ARG A 476 12.47 10.16 12.52
N HIS A 477 13.36 10.76 11.74
CA HIS A 477 13.07 11.61 10.60
C HIS A 477 13.21 10.89 9.26
N GLU A 478 13.55 9.59 9.28
CA GLU A 478 13.62 8.80 8.05
C GLU A 478 12.24 8.66 7.41
N TRP A 479 12.16 8.94 6.11
CA TRP A 479 10.95 8.78 5.34
C TRP A 479 10.88 7.37 4.73
N TRP A 480 9.68 6.79 4.78
CA TRP A 480 9.40 5.45 4.25
C TRP A 480 8.64 5.49 2.93
N MET A 481 7.95 6.61 2.65
CA MET A 481 7.20 6.80 1.40
C MET A 481 7.83 7.91 0.58
N PRO A 482 8.02 7.71 -0.75
CA PRO A 482 8.54 8.77 -1.60
C PRO A 482 7.50 9.88 -1.81
N PRO A 483 7.93 11.13 -2.01
CA PRO A 483 7.03 12.28 -2.18
C PRO A 483 6.01 12.15 -3.31
N GLN A 484 6.31 11.40 -4.36
CA GLN A 484 5.41 11.16 -5.49
C GLN A 484 4.47 9.95 -5.28
N LEU A 485 4.34 9.42 -4.09
CA LEU A 485 3.34 8.39 -3.76
C LEU A 485 2.06 9.04 -3.25
N VAL A 486 0.90 8.66 -3.80
CA VAL A 486 -0.41 9.06 -3.30
C VAL A 486 -0.77 8.16 -2.12
N ASN A 487 -0.28 8.50 -0.96
CA ASN A 487 -0.56 7.83 0.31
C ASN A 487 -0.13 8.71 1.50
N ALA A 488 -0.41 8.23 2.72
CA ALA A 488 0.08 8.76 3.99
C ALA A 488 0.46 7.58 4.90
N VAL A 489 1.22 7.81 5.95
CA VAL A 489 1.64 6.72 6.85
C VAL A 489 1.91 7.19 8.28
N ASN A 490 1.50 6.37 9.25
CA ASN A 490 2.00 6.39 10.61
C ASN A 490 3.14 5.39 10.78
N LEU A 491 4.18 5.79 11.47
CA LEU A 491 5.40 5.03 11.74
C LEU A 491 5.52 4.77 13.25
N PRO A 492 4.92 3.71 13.79
CA PRO A 492 4.77 3.53 15.24
C PRO A 492 6.10 3.43 15.98
N VAL A 493 7.10 2.75 15.42
CA VAL A 493 8.43 2.62 16.02
C VAL A 493 9.24 3.92 16.00
N GLN A 494 8.86 4.88 15.14
CA GLN A 494 9.46 6.22 15.08
C GLN A 494 8.63 7.25 15.86
N ASN A 495 7.36 6.93 16.19
CA ASN A 495 6.34 7.88 16.61
C ASN A 495 6.31 9.08 15.64
N ALA A 496 6.19 8.79 14.35
CA ALA A 496 6.27 9.75 13.26
C ALA A 496 5.16 9.53 12.22
N LEU A 497 4.88 10.58 11.43
CA LEU A 497 3.93 10.57 10.32
C LEU A 497 4.60 11.11 9.07
N ASN A 498 4.28 10.56 7.88
CA ASN A 498 4.66 11.15 6.61
C ASN A 498 3.44 11.39 5.73
N PHE A 499 3.35 12.61 5.17
CA PHE A 499 2.35 13.02 4.19
C PHE A 499 3.05 13.41 2.89
N PRO A 500 3.25 12.47 1.94
CA PRO A 500 3.87 12.72 0.64
C PRO A 500 3.16 13.82 -0.15
N ALA A 501 3.92 14.56 -0.96
CA ALA A 501 3.39 15.68 -1.74
C ALA A 501 2.24 15.28 -2.69
N ALA A 502 2.29 14.06 -3.24
CA ALA A 502 1.32 13.61 -4.24
C ALA A 502 -0.09 13.34 -3.69
N ILE A 503 -0.29 13.14 -2.37
CA ILE A 503 -1.64 13.07 -1.78
C ILE A 503 -2.20 14.46 -1.49
N LEU A 504 -1.34 15.50 -1.41
CA LEU A 504 -1.72 16.86 -1.05
C LEU A 504 -2.26 17.64 -2.27
N VAL A 505 -3.18 17.01 -2.99
CA VAL A 505 -3.87 17.50 -4.20
C VAL A 505 -5.34 17.07 -4.17
N ASN A 506 -6.17 17.58 -5.10
CA ASN A 506 -7.56 17.13 -5.23
C ASN A 506 -7.66 15.58 -5.47
N PRO A 507 -8.62 14.88 -4.86
CA PRO A 507 -9.77 15.36 -4.04
C PRO A 507 -9.46 15.46 -2.53
N PHE A 508 -8.20 15.33 -2.10
CA PHE A 508 -7.84 15.38 -0.68
C PHE A 508 -7.55 16.79 -0.18
N PHE A 509 -6.88 17.60 -0.97
CA PHE A 509 -6.49 18.96 -0.59
C PHE A 509 -6.61 19.93 -1.78
N ASP A 510 -7.18 21.12 -1.50
CA ASP A 510 -7.17 22.24 -2.42
C ASP A 510 -6.85 23.52 -1.61
N PRO A 511 -5.70 24.19 -1.87
CA PRO A 511 -5.32 25.39 -1.13
C PRO A 511 -6.31 26.56 -1.26
N ASN A 512 -7.23 26.48 -2.25
CA ASN A 512 -8.24 27.50 -2.50
C ASN A 512 -9.63 27.13 -1.96
N ALA A 513 -9.80 25.89 -1.47
CA ALA A 513 -11.06 25.43 -0.89
C ALA A 513 -11.26 25.97 0.53
N ASP A 514 -12.49 25.94 1.01
CA ASP A 514 -12.80 26.34 2.38
C ASP A 514 -12.33 25.34 3.43
N ALA A 515 -12.31 25.75 4.68
CA ALA A 515 -11.84 24.91 5.79
C ALA A 515 -12.68 23.64 5.93
N ALA A 516 -14.01 23.69 5.68
CA ALA A 516 -14.85 22.50 5.80
C ALA A 516 -14.41 21.39 4.83
N PHE A 517 -14.08 21.74 3.59
CA PHE A 517 -13.57 20.79 2.62
C PHE A 517 -12.21 20.22 3.05
N ASN A 518 -11.22 21.08 3.29
CA ASN A 518 -9.85 20.63 3.58
C ASN A 518 -9.77 19.83 4.89
N TYR A 519 -10.49 20.22 5.95
CA TYR A 519 -10.52 19.42 7.18
C TYR A 519 -11.34 18.14 7.03
N GLY A 520 -12.39 18.13 6.19
CA GLY A 520 -13.18 16.94 5.92
C GLY A 520 -12.43 15.88 5.10
N ALA A 521 -11.59 16.29 4.15
CA ALA A 521 -10.80 15.41 3.29
C ALA A 521 -9.41 15.17 3.89
N ILE A 522 -8.38 15.98 3.55
CA ILE A 522 -7.01 15.75 4.04
C ILE A 522 -6.90 15.86 5.55
N GLY A 523 -7.70 16.71 6.21
CA GLY A 523 -7.71 16.80 7.66
C GLY A 523 -8.16 15.50 8.33
N ALA A 524 -9.17 14.81 7.77
CA ALA A 524 -9.57 13.48 8.24
C ALA A 524 -8.45 12.46 8.02
N THR A 525 -7.72 12.52 6.90
CA THR A 525 -6.54 11.68 6.66
C THR A 525 -5.42 11.96 7.66
N ILE A 526 -5.12 13.23 7.96
CA ILE A 526 -4.11 13.58 8.98
C ILE A 526 -4.54 13.08 10.36
N GLY A 527 -5.83 13.23 10.69
CA GLY A 527 -6.41 12.70 11.94
C GLY A 527 -6.33 11.19 12.03
N HIS A 528 -6.56 10.49 10.91
CA HIS A 528 -6.42 9.05 10.76
C HIS A 528 -4.98 8.61 11.08
N GLU A 529 -3.97 9.24 10.47
CA GLU A 529 -2.57 8.91 10.74
C GLU A 529 -2.16 9.19 12.20
N ILE A 530 -2.63 10.29 12.80
CA ILE A 530 -2.43 10.55 14.23
C ILE A 530 -3.06 9.43 15.06
N SER A 531 -4.25 8.97 14.68
CA SER A 531 -5.01 7.95 15.42
C SER A 531 -4.37 6.57 15.36
N HIS A 532 -3.60 6.25 14.32
CA HIS A 532 -2.80 5.02 14.26
C HIS A 532 -1.76 4.92 15.38
N SER A 533 -1.30 6.02 15.93
CA SER A 533 -0.49 5.99 17.16
C SER A 533 -1.25 5.42 18.37
N PHE A 534 -2.58 5.23 18.27
CA PHE A 534 -3.49 4.90 19.36
C PHE A 534 -4.50 3.80 19.00
N ASP A 535 -4.40 3.16 17.83
CA ASP A 535 -5.15 1.95 17.48
C ASP A 535 -4.64 0.72 18.26
N THR A 536 -5.10 -0.49 17.97
CA THR A 536 -4.69 -1.67 18.75
C THR A 536 -3.21 -2.03 18.57
N GLY A 537 -2.60 -1.65 17.46
CA GLY A 537 -1.17 -1.80 17.19
C GLY A 537 -0.35 -0.66 17.78
N GLY A 538 -0.68 0.59 17.39
CA GLY A 538 0.04 1.77 17.84
C GLY A 538 -0.01 2.00 19.35
N ALA A 539 -1.11 1.60 20.02
CA ALA A 539 -1.25 1.65 21.47
C ALA A 539 -0.22 0.81 22.24
N LEU A 540 0.50 -0.08 21.56
CA LEU A 540 1.60 -0.85 22.17
C LEU A 540 2.91 -0.05 22.29
N PHE A 541 3.04 1.06 21.56
CA PHE A 541 4.24 1.89 21.51
C PHE A 541 4.09 3.15 22.34
N ASP A 542 5.17 3.58 22.99
CA ASP A 542 5.22 4.83 23.74
C ASP A 542 5.66 6.03 22.87
N ALA A 543 5.89 7.16 23.52
CA ALA A 543 6.25 8.43 22.87
C ALA A 543 7.61 8.42 22.13
N VAL A 544 8.46 7.43 22.41
CA VAL A 544 9.76 7.26 21.73
C VAL A 544 9.77 6.06 20.78
N GLY A 545 8.61 5.43 20.53
CA GLY A 545 8.47 4.27 19.66
C GLY A 545 8.95 2.95 20.29
N ALA A 546 9.10 2.90 21.60
CA ALA A 546 9.41 1.67 22.31
C ALA A 546 8.14 0.88 22.64
N MET A 547 8.16 -0.41 22.31
CA MET A 547 7.05 -1.29 22.65
C MET A 547 7.05 -1.58 24.15
N ARG A 548 6.07 -1.07 24.87
CA ARG A 548 5.87 -1.29 26.31
C ARG A 548 4.42 -1.10 26.72
N ASN A 549 4.01 -1.76 27.79
CA ASN A 549 2.72 -1.51 28.37
C ASN A 549 2.73 -0.20 29.18
N TRP A 550 2.00 0.82 28.73
CA TRP A 550 1.81 2.11 29.41
C TRP A 550 0.34 2.30 29.89
N TRP A 551 -0.47 1.27 29.75
CA TRP A 551 -1.88 1.24 30.13
C TRP A 551 -2.09 0.73 31.54
N THR A 552 -3.09 1.23 32.26
CA THR A 552 -3.63 0.46 33.37
C THR A 552 -4.49 -0.70 32.84
N PRO A 553 -4.62 -1.82 33.58
CA PRO A 553 -5.46 -2.93 33.13
C PRO A 553 -6.92 -2.54 32.89
N ALA A 554 -7.47 -1.60 33.71
CA ALA A 554 -8.84 -1.13 33.57
C ALA A 554 -9.03 -0.28 32.30
N ASP A 555 -8.09 0.63 32.00
CA ASP A 555 -8.14 1.46 30.81
C ASP A 555 -8.01 0.62 29.54
N PHE A 556 -7.08 -0.34 29.54
CA PHE A 556 -6.91 -1.26 28.40
C PHE A 556 -8.17 -2.10 28.14
N LYS A 557 -8.84 -2.58 29.20
CA LYS A 557 -10.10 -3.31 29.07
C LYS A 557 -11.21 -2.43 28.47
N ASN A 558 -11.31 -1.17 28.87
CA ASN A 558 -12.29 -0.23 28.32
C ASN A 558 -12.00 0.06 26.83
N PHE A 559 -10.74 0.27 26.49
CA PHE A 559 -10.31 0.42 25.10
C PHE A 559 -10.69 -0.79 24.25
N GLN A 560 -10.37 -2.01 24.73
CA GLN A 560 -10.66 -3.25 24.03
C GLN A 560 -12.17 -3.44 23.80
N ALA A 561 -13.01 -3.11 24.79
CA ALA A 561 -14.46 -3.23 24.63
C ALA A 561 -15.02 -2.33 23.51
N GLN A 562 -14.47 -1.12 23.35
CA GLN A 562 -14.85 -0.23 22.25
C GLN A 562 -14.30 -0.70 20.90
N ALA A 563 -13.08 -1.23 20.88
CA ALA A 563 -12.47 -1.83 19.70
C ALA A 563 -13.30 -3.02 19.20
N ASP A 564 -13.70 -3.93 20.10
CA ASP A 564 -14.56 -5.08 19.77
C ASP A 564 -15.95 -4.62 19.26
N ALA A 565 -16.52 -3.57 19.84
CA ALA A 565 -17.78 -3.01 19.36
C ALA A 565 -17.66 -2.46 17.92
N LEU A 566 -16.52 -1.84 17.58
CA LEU A 566 -16.27 -1.34 16.24
C LEU A 566 -16.03 -2.48 15.24
N ALA A 567 -15.25 -3.50 15.61
CA ALA A 567 -15.07 -4.68 14.79
C ALA A 567 -16.41 -5.32 14.41
N ASN A 568 -17.30 -5.50 15.41
CA ASN A 568 -18.64 -6.03 15.18
C ASN A 568 -19.54 -5.15 14.29
N GLN A 569 -19.31 -3.82 14.24
CA GLN A 569 -20.01 -2.96 13.28
C GLN A 569 -19.58 -3.26 11.84
N PHE A 570 -18.28 -3.48 11.60
CA PHE A 570 -17.74 -3.73 10.28
C PHE A 570 -18.00 -5.15 9.78
N ASP A 571 -18.10 -6.14 10.64
CA ASP A 571 -18.51 -7.52 10.31
C ASP A 571 -19.90 -7.58 9.63
N GLN A 572 -20.74 -6.56 9.83
CA GLN A 572 -22.08 -6.51 9.23
C GLN A 572 -22.06 -6.06 7.76
N TYR A 573 -20.95 -5.53 7.25
CA TYR A 573 -20.87 -5.06 5.87
C TYR A 573 -20.57 -6.21 4.91
N GLU A 574 -21.47 -6.42 3.95
CA GLU A 574 -21.32 -7.40 2.87
C GLU A 574 -20.76 -6.68 1.63
N ALA A 575 -19.54 -7.02 1.25
CA ALA A 575 -18.86 -6.41 0.12
C ALA A 575 -19.25 -7.04 -1.23
N LEU A 576 -19.43 -8.35 -1.25
CA LEU A 576 -19.92 -9.14 -2.38
C LEU A 576 -20.85 -10.22 -1.83
N PRO A 577 -21.77 -10.79 -2.64
CA PRO A 577 -22.68 -11.81 -2.16
C PRO A 577 -21.95 -12.94 -1.41
N GLY A 578 -22.29 -13.09 -0.13
CA GLY A 578 -21.67 -14.07 0.79
C GLY A 578 -20.25 -13.74 1.26
N LEU A 579 -19.71 -12.55 0.95
CA LEU A 579 -18.39 -12.11 1.40
C LEU A 579 -18.49 -10.85 2.24
N HIS A 580 -18.31 -11.00 3.53
CA HIS A 580 -18.33 -9.91 4.50
C HIS A 580 -16.94 -9.35 4.76
N VAL A 581 -16.90 -8.11 5.23
CA VAL A 581 -15.68 -7.50 5.78
C VAL A 581 -15.32 -8.26 7.07
N ASN A 582 -14.05 -8.53 7.28
CA ASN A 582 -13.54 -9.04 8.54
C ASN A 582 -13.20 -7.83 9.44
N GLY A 583 -14.10 -7.53 10.40
CA GLY A 583 -13.95 -6.38 11.27
C GLY A 583 -12.72 -6.43 12.17
N LYS A 584 -12.18 -7.61 12.48
CA LYS A 584 -10.93 -7.76 13.24
C LYS A 584 -9.70 -7.48 12.37
N GLN A 585 -9.68 -8.00 11.14
CA GLN A 585 -8.62 -7.72 10.17
C GLN A 585 -8.51 -6.21 9.88
N THR A 586 -9.64 -5.51 9.82
CA THR A 586 -9.70 -4.09 9.48
C THR A 586 -9.78 -3.16 10.71
N LEU A 587 -9.60 -3.69 11.92
CA LEU A 587 -9.90 -2.97 13.16
C LEU A 587 -9.03 -1.72 13.36
N ASN A 588 -7.73 -1.80 13.11
CA ASN A 588 -6.82 -0.67 13.29
C ASN A 588 -7.21 0.51 12.39
N GLU A 589 -7.52 0.21 11.14
CA GLU A 589 -7.97 1.18 10.14
C GLU A 589 -9.33 1.80 10.51
N ASN A 590 -10.25 0.97 10.99
CA ASN A 590 -11.57 1.43 11.40
C ASN A 590 -11.51 2.35 12.64
N ILE A 591 -10.60 2.04 13.59
CA ILE A 591 -10.33 2.90 14.76
C ILE A 591 -9.76 4.23 14.28
N ALA A 592 -8.78 4.20 13.38
CA ALA A 592 -8.12 5.40 12.86
C ALA A 592 -9.11 6.29 12.10
N ASP A 593 -10.02 5.72 11.31
CA ASP A 593 -11.09 6.46 10.62
C ASP A 593 -12.03 7.17 11.59
N VAL A 594 -12.57 6.45 12.58
CA VAL A 594 -13.54 7.03 13.52
C VAL A 594 -12.91 8.09 14.41
N ALA A 595 -11.75 7.80 14.97
CA ALA A 595 -11.06 8.72 15.87
C ALA A 595 -10.49 9.93 15.10
N GLY A 596 -9.92 9.68 13.93
CA GLY A 596 -9.38 10.71 13.05
C GLY A 596 -10.43 11.68 12.54
N LEU A 597 -11.57 11.15 12.07
CA LEU A 597 -12.71 11.98 11.64
C LEU A 597 -13.25 12.86 12.78
N GLY A 598 -13.35 12.31 13.99
CA GLY A 598 -13.77 13.07 15.17
C GLY A 598 -12.80 14.19 15.52
N ALA A 599 -11.49 13.92 15.48
CA ALA A 599 -10.45 14.93 15.74
C ALA A 599 -10.43 16.01 14.63
N ALA A 600 -10.61 15.61 13.36
CA ALA A 600 -10.67 16.52 12.22
C ALA A 600 -11.89 17.45 12.31
N TYR A 601 -13.05 16.94 12.73
CA TYR A 601 -14.22 17.79 12.94
C TYR A 601 -14.01 18.82 14.06
N GLU A 602 -13.41 18.41 15.18
CA GLU A 602 -13.09 19.35 16.27
C GLU A 602 -12.06 20.41 15.82
N ALA A 603 -11.02 20.02 15.09
CA ALA A 603 -10.02 20.94 14.53
C ALA A 603 -10.68 21.92 13.54
N TYR A 604 -11.58 21.42 12.68
CA TYR A 604 -12.37 22.25 11.79
C TYR A 604 -13.19 23.31 12.56
N LYS A 605 -13.94 22.89 13.56
CA LYS A 605 -14.75 23.83 14.38
C LYS A 605 -13.85 24.87 15.09
N ALA A 606 -12.70 24.45 15.61
CA ALA A 606 -11.74 25.35 16.24
C ALA A 606 -11.15 26.38 15.25
N SER A 607 -10.88 25.94 13.99
CA SER A 607 -10.33 26.83 12.95
C SER A 607 -11.26 27.99 12.56
N LEU A 608 -12.56 27.85 12.83
CA LEU A 608 -13.55 28.90 12.58
C LEU A 608 -13.46 30.07 13.59
N GLY A 609 -12.72 29.89 14.69
CA GLY A 609 -12.57 30.94 15.72
C GLY A 609 -13.91 31.36 16.34
N GLY A 610 -14.87 30.45 16.47
CA GLY A 610 -16.22 30.71 17.00
C GLY A 610 -17.19 31.36 16.00
N LYS A 611 -16.77 31.63 14.77
CA LYS A 611 -17.64 32.18 13.72
C LYS A 611 -18.41 31.08 13.02
N PRO A 612 -19.65 31.31 12.55
CA PRO A 612 -20.38 30.36 11.74
C PRO A 612 -19.68 30.19 10.39
N ALA A 613 -19.61 28.95 9.91
CA ALA A 613 -19.16 28.69 8.55
C ALA A 613 -20.20 29.20 7.52
N PRO A 614 -19.78 29.72 6.35
CA PRO A 614 -20.71 30.14 5.30
C PRO A 614 -21.49 28.94 4.78
N VAL A 615 -22.73 29.21 4.29
CA VAL A 615 -23.47 28.25 3.47
C VAL A 615 -23.03 28.45 2.01
N ILE A 616 -22.54 27.38 1.37
CA ILE A 616 -22.07 27.40 -0.02
C ILE A 616 -22.85 26.34 -0.81
N ASN A 617 -23.42 26.71 -1.94
CA ASN A 617 -24.25 25.83 -2.79
C ASN A 617 -25.41 25.15 -2.03
N GLY A 618 -25.99 25.84 -1.03
CA GLY A 618 -27.05 25.31 -0.19
C GLY A 618 -26.60 24.31 0.89
N LEU A 619 -25.29 24.07 1.04
CA LEU A 619 -24.71 23.16 2.03
C LEU A 619 -24.11 23.96 3.18
N THR A 620 -24.44 23.56 4.42
CA THR A 620 -23.78 24.10 5.62
C THR A 620 -22.31 23.67 5.68
N GLY A 621 -21.50 24.35 6.50
CA GLY A 621 -20.11 23.93 6.69
C GLY A 621 -19.97 22.49 7.21
N ASP A 622 -20.84 22.08 8.14
CA ASP A 622 -20.82 20.72 8.67
C ASP A 622 -21.22 19.68 7.61
N GLN A 623 -22.20 19.98 6.75
CA GLN A 623 -22.53 19.12 5.63
C GLN A 623 -21.37 19.00 4.63
N ARG A 624 -20.71 20.12 4.30
CA ARG A 624 -19.53 20.07 3.42
C ARG A 624 -18.36 19.27 4.03
N PHE A 625 -18.13 19.40 5.35
CA PHE A 625 -17.11 18.62 6.04
C PHE A 625 -17.32 17.10 5.86
N PHE A 626 -18.52 16.60 6.16
CA PHE A 626 -18.80 15.17 6.03
C PHE A 626 -18.88 14.70 4.59
N LEU A 627 -19.36 15.54 3.67
CA LEU A 627 -19.35 15.24 2.23
C LEU A 627 -17.92 15.16 1.69
N ALA A 628 -17.01 16.05 2.11
CA ALA A 628 -15.60 15.99 1.72
C ALA A 628 -14.96 14.68 2.17
N TYR A 629 -15.23 14.25 3.41
CA TYR A 629 -14.80 12.95 3.90
C TYR A 629 -15.32 11.80 3.03
N ALA A 630 -16.62 11.75 2.76
CA ALA A 630 -17.19 10.68 1.95
C ALA A 630 -16.65 10.69 0.51
N GLN A 631 -16.55 11.87 -0.12
CA GLN A 631 -16.08 12.01 -1.50
C GLN A 631 -14.57 11.69 -1.66
N SER A 632 -13.76 11.85 -0.62
CA SER A 632 -12.37 11.37 -0.65
C SER A 632 -12.31 9.83 -0.74
N TRP A 633 -13.35 9.13 -0.30
CA TRP A 633 -13.50 7.68 -0.39
C TRP A 633 -14.29 7.22 -1.64
N ALA A 634 -14.62 8.12 -2.57
CA ALA A 634 -15.27 7.72 -3.82
C ALA A 634 -14.50 6.57 -4.48
N VAL A 635 -15.18 5.47 -4.81
CA VAL A 635 -14.56 4.29 -5.39
C VAL A 635 -15.53 3.47 -6.22
N LYS A 636 -15.02 2.84 -7.28
CA LYS A 636 -15.64 1.77 -8.02
C LYS A 636 -14.59 0.72 -8.35
N SER A 637 -14.80 -0.51 -7.93
CA SER A 637 -13.84 -1.62 -8.09
C SER A 637 -14.43 -2.76 -8.90
N ARG A 638 -13.57 -3.49 -9.65
CA ARG A 638 -13.97 -4.76 -10.27
C ARG A 638 -14.16 -5.83 -9.18
N PRO A 639 -15.10 -6.77 -9.38
CA PRO A 639 -15.40 -7.78 -8.35
C PRO A 639 -14.19 -8.60 -7.89
N GLU A 640 -13.28 -8.93 -8.80
CA GLU A 640 -12.05 -9.68 -8.49
C GLU A 640 -11.12 -8.88 -7.57
N THR A 641 -10.94 -7.60 -7.88
CA THR A 641 -10.16 -6.67 -7.05
C THR A 641 -10.82 -6.46 -5.69
N LEU A 642 -12.15 -6.26 -5.65
CA LEU A 642 -12.87 -6.09 -4.38
C LEU A 642 -12.75 -7.34 -3.50
N ARG A 643 -12.90 -8.54 -4.09
CA ARG A 643 -12.68 -9.80 -3.36
C ARG A 643 -11.28 -9.88 -2.77
N ARG A 644 -10.25 -9.56 -3.56
CA ARG A 644 -8.87 -9.54 -3.09
C ARG A 644 -8.69 -8.57 -1.93
N ILE A 645 -9.19 -7.33 -2.04
CA ILE A 645 -9.11 -6.33 -0.97
C ILE A 645 -9.72 -6.88 0.31
N VAL A 646 -10.93 -7.42 0.29
CA VAL A 646 -11.59 -7.97 1.49
C VAL A 646 -10.79 -9.09 2.15
N LEU A 647 -10.09 -9.91 1.36
CA LEU A 647 -9.36 -11.06 1.86
C LEU A 647 -7.93 -10.75 2.33
N THR A 648 -7.31 -9.66 1.83
CA THR A 648 -5.86 -9.46 2.02
C THR A 648 -5.48 -8.09 2.57
N ASN A 649 -6.40 -7.12 2.61
CA ASN A 649 -6.08 -5.75 3.00
C ASN A 649 -6.57 -5.47 4.42
N GLU A 650 -5.77 -4.75 5.20
CA GLU A 650 -6.15 -4.26 6.54
C GLU A 650 -7.19 -3.13 6.50
N HIS A 651 -7.39 -2.50 5.34
CA HIS A 651 -8.42 -1.48 5.15
C HIS A 651 -9.74 -2.13 4.74
N ALA A 652 -10.83 -1.73 5.36
CA ALA A 652 -12.16 -2.00 4.82
C ALA A 652 -12.30 -1.33 3.44
N PRO A 653 -13.10 -1.91 2.50
CA PRO A 653 -13.40 -1.23 1.24
C PRO A 653 -13.93 0.21 1.48
N GLU A 654 -13.49 1.15 0.65
CA GLU A 654 -13.68 2.59 0.83
C GLU A 654 -15.14 2.99 1.05
N GLN A 655 -16.07 2.29 0.40
CA GLN A 655 -17.51 2.51 0.59
C GLN A 655 -17.97 2.29 2.03
N PHE A 656 -17.31 1.43 2.77
CA PHE A 656 -17.62 1.16 4.18
C PHE A 656 -16.85 2.10 5.12
N ARG A 657 -15.66 2.57 4.72
CA ARG A 657 -14.92 3.62 5.43
C ARG A 657 -15.73 4.92 5.48
N ALA A 658 -16.40 5.31 4.39
CA ALA A 658 -17.32 6.46 4.35
C ALA A 658 -18.48 6.35 5.37
N GLN A 659 -18.87 5.13 5.77
CA GLN A 659 -19.93 4.90 6.76
C GLN A 659 -19.45 5.09 8.22
N SER A 660 -18.17 5.33 8.46
CA SER A 660 -17.62 5.63 9.81
C SER A 660 -18.29 6.85 10.45
N VAL A 661 -18.86 7.74 9.65
CA VAL A 661 -19.67 8.91 10.08
C VAL A 661 -20.79 8.55 11.06
N ARG A 662 -21.31 7.30 11.04
CA ARG A 662 -22.37 6.82 11.94
C ARG A 662 -21.96 6.83 13.42
N ASN A 663 -20.67 6.97 13.72
CA ASN A 663 -20.16 7.09 15.07
C ASN A 663 -19.98 8.56 15.53
N ILE A 664 -20.23 9.56 14.66
CA ILE A 664 -20.00 10.98 14.93
C ILE A 664 -21.33 11.70 15.16
N ASP A 665 -21.56 12.21 16.36
CA ASP A 665 -22.83 12.87 16.76
C ASP A 665 -23.21 14.04 15.84
N ALA A 666 -22.25 14.84 15.42
CA ALA A 666 -22.46 15.99 14.54
C ALA A 666 -23.01 15.62 13.16
N TRP A 667 -22.69 14.44 12.65
CA TRP A 667 -23.24 13.95 11.37
C TRP A 667 -24.74 13.75 11.43
N TYR A 668 -25.28 13.26 12.55
CA TYR A 668 -26.72 13.11 12.75
C TYR A 668 -27.44 14.45 12.69
N GLN A 669 -26.82 15.48 13.29
CA GLN A 669 -27.37 16.84 13.28
C GLN A 669 -27.29 17.47 11.87
N ALA A 670 -26.16 17.32 11.19
CA ALA A 670 -25.93 17.89 9.86
C ALA A 670 -26.90 17.35 8.81
N PHE A 671 -27.28 16.06 8.88
CA PHE A 671 -28.12 15.39 7.88
C PHE A 671 -29.50 14.97 8.38
N GLY A 672 -29.86 15.29 9.63
CA GLY A 672 -31.17 14.96 10.21
C GLY A 672 -31.44 13.46 10.31
N VAL A 673 -30.41 12.65 10.58
CA VAL A 673 -30.50 11.19 10.62
C VAL A 673 -31.34 10.73 11.82
N GLN A 674 -32.34 9.88 11.58
CA GLN A 674 -33.33 9.47 12.56
C GLN A 674 -33.33 7.94 12.79
N PRO A 675 -33.88 7.46 13.93
CA PRO A 675 -34.13 6.05 14.15
C PRO A 675 -34.91 5.42 13.00
N GLY A 676 -34.56 4.19 12.64
CA GLY A 676 -35.15 3.45 11.51
C GLY A 676 -34.35 3.58 10.20
N GLN A 677 -33.43 4.52 10.06
CA GLN A 677 -32.48 4.54 8.95
C GLN A 677 -31.35 3.52 9.20
N LYS A 678 -30.80 2.93 8.10
CA LYS A 678 -29.87 1.77 8.20
C LYS A 678 -28.58 2.07 8.96
N LEU A 679 -28.07 3.29 8.84
CA LEU A 679 -26.83 3.70 9.51
C LEU A 679 -27.08 4.25 10.92
N TYR A 680 -28.36 4.41 11.33
CA TYR A 680 -28.64 4.96 12.64
C TYR A 680 -28.11 4.06 13.76
N LEU A 681 -27.38 4.67 14.68
CA LEU A 681 -26.97 4.09 15.96
C LEU A 681 -27.54 4.96 17.09
N ALA A 682 -28.12 4.33 18.10
CA ALA A 682 -28.47 5.03 19.34
C ALA A 682 -27.19 5.63 19.95
N PRO A 683 -27.25 6.79 20.64
CA PRO A 683 -26.06 7.50 21.14
C PRO A 683 -25.12 6.64 21.98
N ASP A 684 -25.64 5.72 22.78
CA ASP A 684 -24.91 4.78 23.63
C ASP A 684 -24.24 3.64 22.83
N ARG A 685 -24.60 3.45 21.57
CA ARG A 685 -24.02 2.45 20.65
C ARG A 685 -22.97 3.03 19.69
N ARG A 686 -22.80 4.35 19.67
CA ARG A 686 -21.78 5.02 18.88
C ARG A 686 -20.43 4.81 19.53
N VAL A 687 -19.47 4.30 18.77
CA VAL A 687 -18.13 4.04 19.30
C VAL A 687 -17.38 5.37 19.40
N LYS A 688 -16.91 5.69 20.60
CA LYS A 688 -16.19 6.93 20.94
C LYS A 688 -14.83 6.57 21.54
N ILE A 689 -14.03 5.83 20.76
CA ILE A 689 -12.83 5.19 21.28
C ILE A 689 -11.75 6.20 21.75
N TRP A 690 -11.65 7.34 21.09
CA TRP A 690 -10.76 8.43 21.49
C TRP A 690 -11.51 9.77 21.64
N GLY A 691 -12.61 9.80 22.40
CA GLY A 691 -13.34 11.02 22.78
C GLY A 691 -14.81 11.05 22.53
#